data_80cb51980d58111298aef37c36b92fe7
#
_entry.id   80cb51980d58111298aef37c36b92fe7
#
_cell.length_a   1.000
_cell.length_b   1.000
_cell.length_c   1.000
_cell.angle_alpha   90.00
_cell.angle_beta   90.00
_cell.angle_gamma   90.00
#
_symmetry.space_group_name_H-M   'P 1'
#
loop_
_entity.id
_entity.type
_entity.pdbx_description
1 polymer ?
#
loop_
_entity_poly.entity_id
_entity_poly.type
_entity_poly.pdbx_seq_one_letter_code
_entity_poly.pdbx_strand_id
1 'polypeptide(L)'
;MRRALLAAFLTACASAAIAAPVPKDQLLKPPAGAAHYVVVSMAGKHGDQWVWTLPDGSIASRYSQSLRGWITETDEVMTLGADGLPSKIEIRGVTPNGDAAETFTIADGKAKWTSTSDSGEAAAAPAFYLAASGTNVANIPLAAALVKAGANGLAMYPSGKATLEKGATFEIKGPKGLETVQLAWLRGILPTPTPIWLDTKGNYFAEVGYIATMPVGYEGNLKAMNDFQDAETAKAVRNVSHRFLDPANKAPVLFDNVQLFDADGGKFVASQAVLIQDGKIAKVGAAGSIPAPAGGRRIDGSGKSLVPGLWDSHLHIGDDWNVVTNMATGITSFRSPGTDIDRAVDATKRRKSGDLLMGEPYVSQIIDKKDPLAAQGAEIASNQAEAIAAVHKIHDAGLWGVKFYTSMDPTWIPAAAAEAHKLGMHVHGHIPAHMRPLDAVRAGYDEITHINFVMMQFMPQDVVDRANTSQRLEGPAKFGKDVDLNGPEARAFIAELAQRKTIIDPTLVVWEAQLTSDGGVPAPAYASYMGIMSPVYDRYFKAGGYPLVEGYTRDDYRKSWRKLVELVGELHKAGVTVVAGTDGQGIELVREIELYKEAGFTPAEALQAATIVPAKMVGADKRTGSIAVGKEADVVLVDGDVANDLGALRRVVTVVSDGYVMDGDALRQAAGMSGKPK
;
A
#
# COMPACT_ATOMS: atom_id res chain seq x y z
N MET A 1 -2.08 55.77 41.89
CA MET A 1 -1.84 54.50 42.57
C MET A 1 -2.97 53.54 42.21
N ARG A 2 -2.82 52.71 41.24
CA ARG A 2 -3.66 51.49 40.99
C ARG A 2 -2.74 50.43 40.42
N ARG A 3 -2.43 49.40 41.21
CA ARG A 3 -1.70 48.22 40.82
C ARG A 3 -2.72 47.27 40.13
N ALA A 4 -2.51 46.95 38.86
CA ALA A 4 -3.19 45.88 38.16
C ALA A 4 -2.45 44.56 38.39
N LEU A 5 -3.13 43.58 39.00
CA LEU A 5 -2.67 42.20 39.06
C LEU A 5 -2.92 41.54 37.69
N LEU A 6 -1.85 41.11 37.07
CA LEU A 6 -1.90 40.17 35.93
C LEU A 6 -1.97 38.75 36.53
N ALA A 7 -3.12 38.09 36.41
CA ALA A 7 -3.26 36.67 36.68
C ALA A 7 -2.82 35.90 35.42
N ALA A 8 -1.67 35.24 35.49
CA ALA A 8 -1.23 34.30 34.47
C ALA A 8 -2.04 32.98 34.63
N PHE A 9 -2.91 32.67 33.69
CA PHE A 9 -3.47 31.35 33.55
C PHE A 9 -2.41 30.43 32.92
N LEU A 10 -1.74 29.66 33.76
CA LEU A 10 -1.00 28.48 33.35
C LEU A 10 -2.02 27.35 33.03
N THR A 11 -2.38 27.21 31.78
CA THR A 11 -3.01 25.99 31.28
C THR A 11 -1.96 24.86 31.32
N ALA A 12 -2.01 24.05 32.36
CA ALA A 12 -1.30 22.79 32.40
C ALA A 12 -1.94 21.88 31.36
N CYS A 13 -1.32 21.76 30.19
CA CYS A 13 -1.55 20.59 29.32
C CYS A 13 -1.00 19.39 30.10
N ALA A 14 -1.86 18.68 30.79
CA ALA A 14 -1.57 17.32 31.23
C ALA A 14 -1.41 16.47 29.97
N SER A 15 -0.16 16.22 29.55
CA SER A 15 0.16 15.12 28.69
C SER A 15 -0.32 13.87 29.43
N ALA A 16 -1.42 13.28 28.95
CA ALA A 16 -1.80 11.95 29.38
C ALA A 16 -0.59 11.04 29.08
N ALA A 17 0.03 10.54 30.14
CA ALA A 17 1.05 9.51 29.98
C ALA A 17 0.35 8.36 29.25
N ILE A 18 0.80 8.06 28.02
CA ILE A 18 0.34 6.88 27.29
C ILE A 18 0.71 5.71 28.19
N ALA A 19 -0.29 5.02 28.71
CA ALA A 19 -0.08 3.81 29.52
C ALA A 19 0.64 2.78 28.63
N ALA A 20 1.60 2.05 29.22
CA ALA A 20 2.25 0.98 28.46
C ALA A 20 1.20 -0.05 28.00
N PRO A 21 1.37 -0.64 26.79
CA PRO A 21 0.45 -1.66 26.30
C PRO A 21 0.29 -2.80 27.30
N VAL A 22 -0.91 -3.37 27.38
CA VAL A 22 -1.17 -4.52 28.26
C VAL A 22 -0.33 -5.70 27.80
N PRO A 23 0.52 -6.30 28.67
CA PRO A 23 1.35 -7.44 28.30
C PRO A 23 0.51 -8.66 27.91
N LYS A 24 1.05 -9.48 27.01
CA LYS A 24 0.40 -10.67 26.46
C LYS A 24 -0.16 -11.63 27.53
N ASP A 25 0.56 -11.81 28.63
CA ASP A 25 0.19 -12.70 29.74
C ASP A 25 -0.98 -12.18 30.61
N GLN A 26 -1.29 -10.88 30.49
CA GLN A 26 -2.42 -10.21 31.14
C GLN A 26 -3.66 -10.13 30.25
N LEU A 27 -3.58 -10.53 28.98
CA LEU A 27 -4.71 -10.62 28.09
C LEU A 27 -5.60 -11.81 28.44
N LEU A 28 -6.88 -11.73 28.05
CA LEU A 28 -7.86 -12.78 28.29
C LEU A 28 -7.38 -14.13 27.79
N LYS A 29 -7.67 -15.18 28.55
CA LYS A 29 -7.39 -16.57 28.16
C LYS A 29 -8.68 -17.23 27.70
N PRO A 30 -8.69 -17.82 26.47
CA PRO A 30 -9.88 -18.49 25.97
C PRO A 30 -10.24 -19.67 26.83
N PRO A 31 -11.52 -19.86 27.22
CA PRO A 31 -11.97 -21.03 27.94
C PRO A 31 -12.01 -22.26 27.04
N ALA A 32 -12.08 -23.45 27.65
CA ALA A 32 -12.37 -24.67 26.92
C ALA A 32 -13.74 -24.55 26.22
N GLY A 33 -13.78 -24.84 24.89
CA GLY A 33 -15.00 -24.72 24.08
C GLY A 33 -15.21 -23.35 23.42
N ALA A 34 -14.29 -22.37 23.54
CA ALA A 34 -14.30 -21.18 22.74
C ALA A 34 -14.28 -21.54 21.25
N ALA A 35 -15.01 -20.79 20.41
CA ALA A 35 -14.94 -20.95 18.97
C ALA A 35 -13.51 -20.58 18.52
N HIS A 36 -12.89 -21.46 17.72
CA HIS A 36 -11.48 -21.34 17.36
C HIS A 36 -11.33 -21.13 15.85
N TYR A 37 -10.67 -20.05 15.51
CA TYR A 37 -10.28 -19.69 14.15
C TYR A 37 -8.77 -19.73 14.04
N VAL A 38 -8.27 -20.06 12.86
CA VAL A 38 -6.85 -19.99 12.52
C VAL A 38 -6.60 -18.76 11.65
N VAL A 39 -5.49 -18.07 11.92
CA VAL A 39 -4.96 -17.00 11.07
C VAL A 39 -3.92 -17.62 10.15
N VAL A 40 -4.19 -17.64 8.86
CA VAL A 40 -3.46 -18.44 7.87
C VAL A 40 -3.27 -17.70 6.55
N SER A 41 -2.18 -18.01 5.84
CA SER A 41 -1.97 -17.64 4.44
C SER A 41 -1.56 -18.87 3.63
N MET A 42 -1.27 -18.69 2.35
CA MET A 42 -0.71 -19.76 1.52
C MET A 42 0.67 -20.25 2.01
N ALA A 43 1.39 -19.46 2.80
CA ALA A 43 2.65 -19.84 3.43
C ALA A 43 2.49 -20.65 4.72
N GLY A 44 1.26 -20.79 5.23
CA GLY A 44 0.94 -21.55 6.45
C GLY A 44 0.27 -20.72 7.54
N LYS A 45 0.34 -21.24 8.75
CA LYS A 45 -0.29 -20.64 9.93
C LYS A 45 0.56 -19.50 10.50
N HIS A 46 -0.10 -18.40 10.85
CA HIS A 46 0.51 -17.20 11.46
C HIS A 46 -0.03 -16.91 12.86
N GLY A 47 -1.16 -17.53 13.25
CA GLY A 47 -1.77 -17.27 14.54
C GLY A 47 -3.12 -17.92 14.74
N ASP A 48 -3.81 -17.43 15.75
CA ASP A 48 -5.10 -17.96 16.17
C ASP A 48 -6.02 -16.83 16.65
N GLN A 49 -7.33 -17.04 16.51
CA GLN A 49 -8.37 -16.24 17.13
C GLN A 49 -9.35 -17.14 17.86
N TRP A 50 -9.70 -16.77 19.07
CA TRP A 50 -10.74 -17.44 19.85
C TRP A 50 -11.87 -16.46 20.15
N VAL A 51 -13.10 -16.94 20.11
CA VAL A 51 -14.31 -16.16 20.38
C VAL A 51 -15.21 -16.94 21.33
N TRP A 52 -15.72 -16.29 22.37
CA TRP A 52 -16.63 -16.89 23.33
C TRP A 52 -17.57 -15.86 23.95
N THR A 53 -18.62 -16.34 24.64
CA THR A 53 -19.53 -15.47 25.37
C THR A 53 -19.16 -15.49 26.88
N LEU A 54 -19.08 -14.32 27.47
CA LEU A 54 -18.86 -14.13 28.90
C LEU A 54 -20.18 -14.37 29.68
N PRO A 55 -20.12 -14.57 31.04
CA PRO A 55 -21.30 -14.79 31.85
C PRO A 55 -22.35 -13.66 31.80
N ASP A 56 -21.93 -12.43 31.49
CA ASP A 56 -22.79 -11.26 31.34
C ASP A 56 -23.40 -11.12 29.93
N GLY A 57 -23.12 -12.07 29.04
CA GLY A 57 -23.60 -12.07 27.65
C GLY A 57 -22.71 -11.32 26.66
N SER A 58 -21.64 -10.67 27.10
CA SER A 58 -20.69 -9.99 26.22
C SER A 58 -19.88 -10.98 25.35
N ILE A 59 -19.54 -10.60 24.16
CA ILE A 59 -18.66 -11.36 23.26
C ILE A 59 -17.22 -11.01 23.62
N ALA A 60 -16.41 -12.01 23.91
CA ALA A 60 -14.98 -11.86 24.12
C ALA A 60 -14.19 -12.51 22.99
N SER A 61 -13.09 -11.91 22.60
CA SER A 61 -12.13 -12.45 21.64
C SER A 61 -10.70 -12.34 22.16
N ARG A 62 -9.88 -13.30 21.76
CA ARG A 62 -8.43 -13.28 21.92
C ARG A 62 -7.80 -13.52 20.56
N TYR A 63 -7.00 -12.57 20.09
CA TYR A 63 -6.31 -12.63 18.79
C TYR A 63 -4.80 -12.65 19.01
N SER A 64 -4.10 -13.53 18.29
CA SER A 64 -2.65 -13.65 18.33
C SER A 64 -2.15 -13.89 16.91
N GLN A 65 -1.26 -13.03 16.41
CA GLN A 65 -0.64 -13.18 15.10
C GLN A 65 0.83 -12.78 15.16
N SER A 66 1.67 -13.55 14.50
CA SER A 66 3.07 -13.20 14.25
C SER A 66 3.40 -13.40 12.77
N LEU A 67 3.79 -12.31 12.12
CA LEU A 67 4.09 -12.27 10.69
C LEU A 67 5.43 -11.59 10.46
N ARG A 68 6.50 -12.35 10.26
CA ARG A 68 7.86 -11.83 9.98
C ARG A 68 8.33 -10.74 10.96
N GLY A 69 8.02 -10.92 12.26
CA GLY A 69 8.34 -9.96 13.31
C GLY A 69 7.28 -8.88 13.55
N TRP A 70 6.24 -8.78 12.72
CA TRP A 70 5.05 -7.99 13.01
C TRP A 70 4.14 -8.78 13.94
N ILE A 71 3.83 -8.21 15.10
CA ILE A 71 3.06 -8.89 16.15
C ILE A 71 1.75 -8.16 16.38
N THR A 72 0.64 -8.92 16.42
CA THR A 72 -0.64 -8.48 16.95
C THR A 72 -1.03 -9.43 18.06
N GLU A 73 -1.22 -8.90 19.26
CA GLU A 73 -1.65 -9.63 20.46
C GLU A 73 -2.70 -8.79 21.15
N THR A 74 -3.97 -9.10 20.95
CA THR A 74 -5.08 -8.32 21.51
C THR A 74 -6.13 -9.19 22.16
N ASP A 75 -6.84 -8.63 23.13
CA ASP A 75 -8.17 -9.09 23.51
C ASP A 75 -9.20 -7.98 23.26
N GLU A 76 -10.43 -8.41 22.98
CA GLU A 76 -11.56 -7.53 22.72
C GLU A 76 -12.79 -8.03 23.46
N VAL A 77 -13.48 -7.14 24.16
CA VAL A 77 -14.78 -7.44 24.82
C VAL A 77 -15.83 -6.48 24.24
N MET A 78 -16.89 -7.05 23.69
CA MET A 78 -17.99 -6.32 23.07
C MET A 78 -19.31 -6.67 23.76
N THR A 79 -20.00 -5.66 24.30
CA THR A 79 -21.37 -5.80 24.79
C THR A 79 -22.33 -5.28 23.74
N LEU A 80 -23.34 -6.09 23.40
CA LEU A 80 -24.40 -5.71 22.47
C LEU A 80 -25.64 -5.21 23.23
N GLY A 81 -26.27 -4.18 22.70
CA GLY A 81 -27.59 -3.73 23.12
C GLY A 81 -28.69 -4.71 22.68
N ALA A 82 -29.92 -4.44 23.10
CA ALA A 82 -31.10 -5.25 22.72
C ALA A 82 -31.39 -5.23 21.20
N ASP A 83 -30.88 -4.23 20.49
CA ASP A 83 -30.95 -4.11 19.02
C ASP A 83 -29.90 -4.95 18.28
N GLY A 84 -28.94 -5.54 19.01
CA GLY A 84 -27.83 -6.32 18.48
C GLY A 84 -26.63 -5.45 18.03
N LEU A 85 -26.63 -4.16 18.36
CA LEU A 85 -25.52 -3.24 18.02
C LEU A 85 -24.57 -3.07 19.22
N PRO A 86 -23.29 -2.75 19.02
CA PRO A 86 -22.37 -2.50 20.11
C PRO A 86 -22.82 -1.33 21.01
N SER A 87 -22.92 -1.57 22.30
CA SER A 87 -23.14 -0.56 23.33
C SER A 87 -21.88 -0.27 24.14
N LYS A 88 -20.95 -1.24 24.21
CA LYS A 88 -19.61 -1.08 24.80
C LYS A 88 -18.63 -1.96 24.05
N ILE A 89 -17.42 -1.42 23.77
CA ILE A 89 -16.27 -2.18 23.29
C ILE A 89 -15.05 -1.75 24.11
N GLU A 90 -14.21 -2.72 24.45
CA GLU A 90 -12.92 -2.51 25.07
C GLU A 90 -11.89 -3.43 24.39
N ILE A 91 -10.80 -2.85 23.86
CA ILE A 91 -9.71 -3.55 23.22
C ILE A 91 -8.43 -3.24 23.97
N ARG A 92 -7.57 -4.25 24.17
CA ARG A 92 -6.28 -4.12 24.86
C ARG A 92 -5.23 -4.94 24.14
N GLY A 93 -3.96 -4.59 24.34
CA GLY A 93 -2.82 -5.33 23.82
C GLY A 93 -1.97 -4.52 22.86
N VAL A 94 -1.40 -5.16 21.85
CA VAL A 94 -0.49 -4.54 20.89
C VAL A 94 -0.85 -4.87 19.45
N THR A 95 -0.60 -3.90 18.56
CA THR A 95 -0.62 -4.05 17.11
C THR A 95 0.77 -3.72 16.53
N PRO A 96 1.03 -3.90 15.25
CA PRO A 96 2.24 -3.44 14.60
C PRO A 96 2.54 -1.94 14.75
N ASN A 97 1.53 -1.12 15.07
CA ASN A 97 1.66 0.32 15.31
C ASN A 97 1.80 0.67 16.81
N GLY A 98 1.88 -0.31 17.70
CA GLY A 98 2.04 -0.14 19.13
C GLY A 98 0.80 -0.51 19.93
N ASP A 99 0.41 0.34 20.89
CA ASP A 99 -0.72 0.09 21.79
C ASP A 99 -2.04 -0.04 21.01
N ALA A 100 -2.78 -1.11 21.31
CA ALA A 100 -4.09 -1.39 20.72
C ALA A 100 -5.26 -0.78 21.51
N ALA A 101 -4.99 -0.09 22.63
CA ALA A 101 -6.02 0.38 23.54
C ALA A 101 -7.11 1.20 22.85
N GLU A 102 -8.35 0.70 22.91
CA GLU A 102 -9.50 1.36 22.30
C GLU A 102 -10.76 1.09 23.13
N THR A 103 -11.59 2.11 23.28
CA THR A 103 -12.86 2.03 23.98
C THR A 103 -13.98 2.68 23.20
N PHE A 104 -15.15 2.06 23.27
CA PHE A 104 -16.41 2.64 22.79
C PHE A 104 -17.49 2.41 23.84
N THR A 105 -18.35 3.42 24.07
CA THR A 105 -19.49 3.31 24.99
C THR A 105 -20.69 4.11 24.53
N ILE A 106 -21.89 3.58 24.75
CA ILE A 106 -23.14 4.34 24.67
C ILE A 106 -23.69 4.51 26.09
N ALA A 107 -23.74 5.75 26.57
CA ALA A 107 -24.29 6.12 27.88
C ALA A 107 -24.89 7.54 27.81
N ASP A 108 -25.93 7.78 28.59
CA ASP A 108 -26.55 9.11 28.76
C ASP A 108 -26.89 9.81 27.42
N GLY A 109 -27.39 9.01 26.45
CA GLY A 109 -27.76 9.51 25.12
C GLY A 109 -26.57 9.90 24.22
N LYS A 110 -25.35 9.51 24.57
CA LYS A 110 -24.14 9.76 23.81
C LYS A 110 -23.37 8.48 23.50
N ALA A 111 -22.82 8.42 22.29
CA ALA A 111 -21.78 7.48 21.88
C ALA A 111 -20.43 8.17 22.04
N LYS A 112 -19.48 7.53 22.72
CA LYS A 112 -18.11 8.02 22.93
C LYS A 112 -17.10 6.97 22.57
N TRP A 113 -15.98 7.40 21.95
CA TRP A 113 -14.87 6.50 21.61
C TRP A 113 -13.52 7.16 21.87
N THR A 114 -12.55 6.32 22.13
CA THR A 114 -11.13 6.71 22.26
C THR A 114 -10.27 5.58 21.73
N SER A 115 -9.35 5.90 20.84
CA SER A 115 -8.34 4.99 20.29
C SER A 115 -7.00 5.71 20.16
N THR A 116 -5.97 5.02 19.69
CA THR A 116 -4.70 5.65 19.34
C THR A 116 -4.80 6.54 18.09
N SER A 117 -5.81 6.31 17.23
CA SER A 117 -6.03 7.05 15.98
C SER A 117 -6.91 8.28 16.15
N ASP A 118 -7.88 8.23 17.05
CA ASP A 118 -8.85 9.31 17.27
C ASP A 118 -9.60 9.18 18.60
N SER A 119 -10.29 10.25 18.95
CA SER A 119 -11.31 10.26 20.00
C SER A 119 -12.47 11.13 19.59
N GLY A 120 -13.67 10.85 20.09
CA GLY A 120 -14.83 11.66 19.77
C GLY A 120 -16.08 11.30 20.56
N GLU A 121 -17.13 12.12 20.34
CA GLU A 121 -18.46 11.84 20.82
C GLU A 121 -19.51 12.22 19.76
N ALA A 122 -20.65 11.55 19.78
CA ALA A 122 -21.81 11.83 18.96
C ALA A 122 -23.10 11.55 19.75
N ALA A 123 -24.23 12.05 19.29
CA ALA A 123 -25.51 11.63 19.84
C ALA A 123 -25.69 10.10 19.62
N ALA A 124 -26.21 9.41 20.63
CA ALA A 124 -26.52 7.98 20.50
C ALA A 124 -27.58 7.77 19.42
N ALA A 125 -27.30 6.87 18.49
CA ALA A 125 -28.19 6.47 17.40
C ALA A 125 -27.98 4.98 17.11
N PRO A 126 -28.93 4.30 16.44
CA PRO A 126 -28.75 2.94 15.98
C PRO A 126 -27.62 2.88 14.91
N ALA A 127 -26.39 2.69 15.36
CA ALA A 127 -25.20 2.61 14.51
C ALA A 127 -24.21 1.59 15.05
N PHE A 128 -23.39 1.03 14.17
CA PHE A 128 -22.35 0.09 14.52
C PHE A 128 -21.01 0.82 14.69
N TYR A 129 -20.30 0.56 15.80
CA TYR A 129 -18.94 1.04 15.96
C TYR A 129 -17.95 0.01 15.42
N LEU A 130 -17.19 0.40 14.40
CA LEU A 130 -16.08 -0.40 13.89
C LEU A 130 -14.79 0.14 14.46
N ALA A 131 -14.15 -0.65 15.28
CA ALA A 131 -12.93 -0.26 16.00
C ALA A 131 -11.73 -0.12 15.03
N ALA A 132 -10.83 0.82 15.31
CA ALA A 132 -9.58 1.02 14.55
C ALA A 132 -8.55 -0.07 14.85
N SER A 133 -8.50 -0.53 16.10
CA SER A 133 -7.61 -1.61 16.59
C SER A 133 -8.31 -2.97 16.68
N GLY A 134 -9.57 -3.06 16.22
CA GLY A 134 -10.39 -4.25 16.30
C GLY A 134 -9.92 -5.40 15.41
N THR A 135 -10.44 -6.56 15.67
CA THR A 135 -10.19 -7.78 14.91
C THR A 135 -11.43 -8.23 14.15
N ASN A 136 -11.32 -9.33 13.41
CA ASN A 136 -12.42 -9.88 12.62
C ASN A 136 -13.61 -10.37 13.48
N VAL A 137 -13.48 -10.38 14.82
CA VAL A 137 -14.61 -10.68 15.71
C VAL A 137 -15.77 -9.69 15.52
N ALA A 138 -15.47 -8.43 15.19
CA ALA A 138 -16.48 -7.41 14.92
C ALA A 138 -17.37 -7.79 13.72
N ASN A 139 -16.87 -8.57 12.76
CA ASN A 139 -17.64 -9.03 11.61
C ASN A 139 -18.77 -9.99 11.98
N ILE A 140 -18.68 -10.66 13.13
CA ILE A 140 -19.73 -11.58 13.61
C ILE A 140 -21.04 -10.81 13.86
N PRO A 141 -21.12 -9.83 14.79
CA PRO A 141 -22.35 -9.06 15.00
C PRO A 141 -22.65 -8.09 13.84
N LEU A 142 -21.63 -7.58 13.13
CA LEU A 142 -21.83 -6.69 11.99
C LEU A 142 -22.56 -7.38 10.84
N ALA A 143 -22.17 -8.60 10.46
CA ALA A 143 -22.84 -9.36 9.41
C ALA A 143 -24.30 -9.64 9.80
N ALA A 144 -24.57 -10.05 11.03
CA ALA A 144 -25.92 -10.29 11.53
C ALA A 144 -26.78 -9.01 11.49
N ALA A 145 -26.22 -7.88 11.94
CA ALA A 145 -26.92 -6.58 11.93
C ALA A 145 -27.21 -6.12 10.50
N LEU A 146 -26.28 -6.29 9.56
CA LEU A 146 -26.45 -5.93 8.16
C LEU A 146 -27.44 -6.83 7.43
N VAL A 147 -27.45 -8.14 7.71
CA VAL A 147 -28.46 -9.05 7.19
C VAL A 147 -29.87 -8.64 7.66
N LYS A 148 -30.01 -8.25 8.93
CA LYS A 148 -31.28 -7.72 9.49
C LYS A 148 -31.66 -6.37 8.86
N ALA A 149 -30.71 -5.47 8.63
CA ALA A 149 -30.95 -4.15 8.04
C ALA A 149 -31.31 -4.22 6.55
N GLY A 150 -30.89 -5.27 5.85
CA GLY A 150 -31.14 -5.48 4.43
C GLY A 150 -30.61 -4.33 3.56
N ALA A 151 -31.36 -3.96 2.52
CA ALA A 151 -30.97 -2.90 1.58
C ALA A 151 -30.85 -1.49 2.23
N ASN A 152 -31.46 -1.27 3.40
CA ASN A 152 -31.33 -0.02 4.12
C ASN A 152 -29.92 0.23 4.65
N GLY A 153 -29.15 -0.84 4.87
CA GLY A 153 -27.81 -0.76 5.47
C GLY A 153 -27.86 -0.22 6.92
N LEU A 154 -26.68 0.06 7.47
CA LEU A 154 -26.49 0.42 8.86
C LEU A 154 -25.58 1.64 8.96
N ALA A 155 -25.97 2.65 9.74
CA ALA A 155 -25.08 3.77 10.07
C ALA A 155 -23.87 3.25 10.88
N MET A 156 -22.74 3.92 10.73
CA MET A 156 -21.48 3.56 11.39
C MET A 156 -20.99 4.69 12.28
N TYR A 157 -20.33 4.32 13.38
CA TYR A 157 -19.49 5.25 14.14
C TYR A 157 -18.02 5.05 13.79
N PRO A 158 -17.20 6.13 13.73
CA PRO A 158 -17.57 7.54 13.98
C PRO A 158 -18.43 8.18 12.89
N SER A 159 -18.46 7.62 11.68
CA SER A 159 -19.25 8.15 10.54
C SER A 159 -19.41 7.09 9.44
N GLY A 160 -20.25 7.38 8.47
CA GLY A 160 -20.45 6.53 7.31
C GLY A 160 -21.67 5.62 7.42
N LYS A 161 -21.79 4.72 6.46
CA LYS A 161 -22.86 3.73 6.35
C LYS A 161 -22.36 2.48 5.68
N ALA A 162 -22.63 1.32 6.26
CA ALA A 162 -22.30 0.02 5.69
C ALA A 162 -23.55 -0.66 5.09
N THR A 163 -23.33 -1.43 4.03
CA THR A 163 -24.32 -2.35 3.45
C THR A 163 -23.69 -3.69 3.19
N LEU A 164 -24.52 -4.73 3.11
CA LEU A 164 -24.10 -6.09 2.78
C LEU A 164 -24.81 -6.53 1.48
N GLU A 165 -24.01 -6.88 0.48
CA GLU A 165 -24.50 -7.46 -0.77
C GLU A 165 -24.13 -8.94 -0.81
N LYS A 166 -25.15 -9.81 -0.90
CA LYS A 166 -24.94 -11.26 -1.00
C LYS A 166 -24.53 -11.64 -2.42
N GLY A 167 -23.43 -12.36 -2.55
CA GLY A 167 -22.92 -12.91 -3.79
C GLY A 167 -23.27 -14.37 -3.99
N ALA A 168 -22.45 -15.06 -4.78
CA ALA A 168 -22.62 -16.47 -5.13
C ALA A 168 -22.30 -17.41 -3.95
N THR A 169 -22.84 -18.61 -4.00
CA THR A 169 -22.54 -19.68 -3.05
C THR A 169 -21.39 -20.55 -3.55
N PHE A 170 -20.70 -21.17 -2.61
CA PHE A 170 -19.56 -22.05 -2.88
C PHE A 170 -19.58 -23.25 -1.94
N GLU A 171 -19.22 -24.43 -2.42
CA GLU A 171 -19.12 -25.65 -1.61
C GLU A 171 -17.70 -25.82 -1.07
N ILE A 172 -17.57 -26.05 0.24
CA ILE A 172 -16.32 -26.29 0.93
C ILE A 172 -16.35 -27.63 1.65
N LYS A 173 -15.18 -28.21 1.90
CA LYS A 173 -15.03 -29.42 2.67
C LYS A 173 -14.74 -29.10 4.11
N GLY A 174 -15.71 -29.34 4.99
CA GLY A 174 -15.55 -29.17 6.43
C GLY A 174 -15.31 -30.50 7.15
N PRO A 175 -15.09 -30.44 8.48
CA PRO A 175 -14.90 -31.63 9.33
C PRO A 175 -16.08 -32.63 9.29
N LYS A 176 -17.27 -32.13 8.95
CA LYS A 176 -18.51 -32.94 8.90
C LYS A 176 -18.94 -33.34 7.48
N GLY A 177 -18.15 -32.99 6.47
CA GLY A 177 -18.44 -33.26 5.05
C GLY A 177 -18.50 -31.99 4.21
N LEU A 178 -19.26 -32.05 3.09
CA LEU A 178 -19.46 -30.87 2.24
C LEU A 178 -20.45 -29.90 2.91
N GLU A 179 -20.09 -28.64 2.89
CA GLU A 179 -20.88 -27.53 3.44
C GLU A 179 -20.95 -26.40 2.41
N THR A 180 -22.05 -25.67 2.40
CA THR A 180 -22.24 -24.51 1.51
C THR A 180 -21.97 -23.23 2.28
N VAL A 181 -21.14 -22.34 1.73
CA VAL A 181 -20.90 -20.96 2.21
C VAL A 181 -21.30 -19.96 1.13
N GLN A 182 -21.53 -18.71 1.51
CA GLN A 182 -21.91 -17.64 0.61
C GLN A 182 -20.91 -16.50 0.69
N LEU A 183 -20.34 -16.13 -0.45
CA LEU A 183 -19.58 -14.89 -0.59
C LEU A 183 -20.53 -13.69 -0.42
N ALA A 184 -20.11 -12.69 0.30
CA ALA A 184 -20.83 -11.43 0.46
C ALA A 184 -19.84 -10.26 0.45
N TRP A 185 -20.35 -9.08 0.12
CA TRP A 185 -19.56 -7.86 -0.01
C TRP A 185 -20.01 -6.83 1.01
N LEU A 186 -19.11 -6.42 1.89
CA LEU A 186 -19.29 -5.25 2.73
C LEU A 186 -18.95 -4.00 1.92
N ARG A 187 -19.87 -3.04 1.85
CA ARG A 187 -19.65 -1.75 1.17
C ARG A 187 -19.76 -0.60 2.15
N GLY A 188 -19.01 0.48 1.87
CA GLY A 188 -19.01 1.70 2.68
C GLY A 188 -18.12 1.65 3.92
N ILE A 189 -17.41 0.54 4.16
CA ILE A 189 -16.39 0.38 5.20
C ILE A 189 -15.02 0.78 4.64
N LEU A 190 -14.59 0.13 3.58
CA LEU A 190 -13.41 0.52 2.80
C LEU A 190 -13.85 1.24 1.51
N PRO A 191 -12.95 1.93 0.82
CA PRO A 191 -13.28 2.59 -0.44
C PRO A 191 -13.85 1.63 -1.49
N THR A 192 -13.39 0.39 -1.47
CA THR A 192 -13.81 -0.69 -2.37
C THR A 192 -14.57 -1.79 -1.61
N PRO A 193 -15.38 -2.61 -2.30
CA PRO A 193 -16.12 -3.69 -1.66
C PRO A 193 -15.20 -4.68 -0.97
N THR A 194 -15.46 -4.99 0.31
CA THR A 194 -14.66 -5.94 1.10
C THR A 194 -15.37 -7.29 1.14
N PRO A 195 -14.73 -8.38 0.70
CA PRO A 195 -15.33 -9.70 0.73
C PRO A 195 -15.36 -10.27 2.14
N ILE A 196 -16.47 -10.90 2.51
CA ILE A 196 -16.61 -11.78 3.66
C ILE A 196 -17.37 -13.04 3.28
N TRP A 197 -17.21 -14.10 4.04
CA TRP A 197 -17.92 -15.34 3.84
C TRP A 197 -18.94 -15.57 4.94
N LEU A 198 -20.14 -15.99 4.54
CA LEU A 198 -21.27 -16.28 5.43
C LEU A 198 -21.62 -17.76 5.35
N ASP A 199 -22.18 -18.30 6.43
CA ASP A 199 -22.86 -19.58 6.40
C ASP A 199 -24.24 -19.49 5.70
N THR A 200 -24.93 -20.60 5.53
CA THR A 200 -26.26 -20.63 4.90
C THR A 200 -27.35 -19.92 5.70
N LYS A 201 -27.10 -19.61 6.97
CA LYS A 201 -28.01 -18.83 7.83
C LYS A 201 -27.73 -17.34 7.80
N GLY A 202 -26.65 -16.92 7.12
CA GLY A 202 -26.19 -15.54 7.02
C GLY A 202 -25.31 -15.08 8.18
N ASN A 203 -24.80 -16.01 8.99
CA ASN A 203 -23.79 -15.68 10.00
C ASN A 203 -22.41 -15.58 9.38
N TYR A 204 -21.55 -14.76 9.98
CA TYR A 204 -20.14 -14.68 9.60
C TYR A 204 -19.46 -16.06 9.70
N PHE A 205 -18.77 -16.45 8.64
CA PHE A 205 -18.03 -17.71 8.57
C PHE A 205 -16.52 -17.48 8.55
N ALA A 206 -16.02 -16.65 7.62
CA ALA A 206 -14.59 -16.42 7.43
C ALA A 206 -14.33 -15.08 6.72
N GLU A 207 -13.11 -14.61 6.83
CA GLU A 207 -12.52 -13.61 5.95
C GLU A 207 -11.34 -14.27 5.22
N VAL A 208 -11.32 -14.16 3.89
CA VAL A 208 -10.32 -14.79 3.02
C VAL A 208 -9.63 -13.71 2.20
N GLY A 209 -8.31 -13.79 2.13
CA GLY A 209 -7.45 -12.84 1.44
C GLY A 209 -5.98 -13.22 1.60
N TYR A 210 -5.09 -12.25 1.47
CA TYR A 210 -3.65 -12.45 1.68
C TYR A 210 -3.32 -13.07 3.04
N ILE A 211 -4.01 -12.62 4.10
CA ILE A 211 -4.12 -13.28 5.39
C ILE A 211 -5.60 -13.59 5.59
N ALA A 212 -5.91 -14.83 5.89
CA ALA A 212 -7.26 -15.30 6.14
C ALA A 212 -7.48 -15.59 7.62
N THR A 213 -8.71 -15.37 8.09
CA THR A 213 -9.19 -15.83 9.39
C THR A 213 -10.38 -16.76 9.15
N MET A 214 -10.23 -18.04 9.46
CA MET A 214 -11.23 -19.05 9.14
C MET A 214 -11.34 -20.11 10.25
N PRO A 215 -12.50 -20.76 10.41
CA PRO A 215 -12.66 -21.78 11.44
C PRO A 215 -11.62 -22.90 11.28
N VAL A 216 -11.11 -23.41 12.41
CA VAL A 216 -10.16 -24.53 12.42
C VAL A 216 -10.78 -25.77 11.74
N GLY A 217 -10.00 -26.43 10.90
CA GLY A 217 -10.42 -27.60 10.11
C GLY A 217 -10.96 -27.29 8.72
N TYR A 218 -10.97 -25.99 8.32
CA TYR A 218 -11.37 -25.55 6.98
C TYR A 218 -10.21 -25.00 6.16
N GLU A 219 -8.99 -25.00 6.70
CA GLU A 219 -7.78 -24.39 6.11
C GLU A 219 -7.47 -24.95 4.70
N GLY A 220 -7.82 -26.22 4.48
CA GLY A 220 -7.63 -26.85 3.17
C GLY A 220 -8.46 -26.25 2.03
N ASN A 221 -9.44 -25.39 2.34
CA ASN A 221 -10.24 -24.70 1.32
C ASN A 221 -9.69 -23.31 0.97
N LEU A 222 -8.66 -22.81 1.66
CA LEU A 222 -8.17 -21.42 1.52
C LEU A 222 -7.94 -21.05 0.05
N LYS A 223 -7.16 -21.85 -0.68
CA LYS A 223 -6.88 -21.56 -2.10
C LYS A 223 -8.14 -21.53 -2.94
N ALA A 224 -9.00 -22.53 -2.82
CA ALA A 224 -10.22 -22.62 -3.62
C ALA A 224 -11.21 -21.49 -3.33
N MET A 225 -11.33 -21.08 -2.06
CA MET A 225 -12.15 -19.92 -1.66
C MET A 225 -11.56 -18.62 -2.18
N ASN A 226 -10.24 -18.46 -2.13
CA ASN A 226 -9.57 -17.29 -2.66
C ASN A 226 -9.71 -17.18 -4.19
N ASP A 227 -9.48 -18.27 -4.91
CA ASP A 227 -9.63 -18.31 -6.37
C ASP A 227 -11.08 -17.98 -6.80
N PHE A 228 -12.07 -18.50 -6.07
CA PHE A 228 -13.49 -18.18 -6.31
C PHE A 228 -13.80 -16.70 -6.04
N GLN A 229 -13.34 -16.17 -4.92
CA GLN A 229 -13.49 -14.76 -4.55
C GLN A 229 -12.86 -13.83 -5.58
N ASP A 230 -11.65 -14.16 -6.05
CA ASP A 230 -10.95 -13.39 -7.09
C ASP A 230 -11.71 -13.42 -8.42
N ALA A 231 -12.29 -14.57 -8.79
CA ALA A 231 -13.11 -14.69 -10.00
C ALA A 231 -14.40 -13.84 -9.93
N GLU A 232 -15.05 -13.78 -8.75
CA GLU A 232 -16.24 -12.93 -8.55
C GLU A 232 -15.85 -11.43 -8.53
N THR A 233 -14.72 -11.06 -7.91
CA THR A 233 -14.17 -9.71 -7.95
C THR A 233 -13.88 -9.28 -9.39
N ALA A 234 -13.25 -10.15 -10.16
CA ALA A 234 -12.93 -9.89 -11.58
C ALA A 234 -14.18 -9.58 -12.41
N LYS A 235 -15.31 -10.25 -12.16
CA LYS A 235 -16.59 -9.94 -12.83
C LYS A 235 -17.09 -8.52 -12.51
N ALA A 236 -16.99 -8.11 -11.25
CA ALA A 236 -17.41 -6.76 -10.84
C ALA A 236 -16.49 -5.68 -11.43
N VAL A 237 -15.18 -5.88 -11.38
CA VAL A 237 -14.18 -4.93 -11.90
C VAL A 237 -14.20 -4.85 -13.42
N ARG A 238 -14.51 -5.95 -14.14
CA ARG A 238 -14.69 -5.95 -15.59
C ARG A 238 -15.72 -4.91 -16.04
N ASN A 239 -16.86 -4.81 -15.35
CA ASN A 239 -17.90 -3.83 -15.68
C ASN A 239 -17.40 -2.40 -15.53
N VAL A 240 -16.56 -2.14 -14.52
CA VAL A 240 -15.91 -0.83 -14.34
C VAL A 240 -14.89 -0.60 -15.43
N SER A 241 -14.06 -1.58 -15.73
CA SER A 241 -13.01 -1.50 -16.77
C SER A 241 -13.60 -1.20 -18.15
N HIS A 242 -14.64 -1.91 -18.56
CA HIS A 242 -15.30 -1.72 -19.86
C HIS A 242 -15.91 -0.33 -20.03
N ARG A 243 -16.35 0.33 -18.94
CA ARG A 243 -16.82 1.71 -19.00
C ARG A 243 -15.72 2.71 -19.39
N PHE A 244 -14.50 2.50 -18.90
CA PHE A 244 -13.35 3.36 -19.21
C PHE A 244 -12.65 2.95 -20.51
N LEU A 245 -12.61 1.64 -20.79
CA LEU A 245 -11.96 1.06 -21.98
C LEU A 245 -12.95 0.89 -23.16
N ASP A 246 -14.02 1.70 -23.19
CA ASP A 246 -14.93 1.77 -24.34
C ASP A 246 -14.17 2.36 -25.54
N PRO A 247 -14.24 1.77 -26.74
CA PRO A 247 -13.62 2.31 -27.96
C PRO A 247 -13.98 3.77 -28.26
N ALA A 248 -15.14 4.26 -27.84
CA ALA A 248 -15.53 5.66 -27.96
C ALA A 248 -14.61 6.61 -27.18
N ASN A 249 -13.93 6.13 -26.13
CA ASN A 249 -12.96 6.88 -25.36
C ASN A 249 -11.60 7.03 -26.06
N LYS A 250 -11.39 6.40 -27.22
CA LYS A 250 -10.18 6.55 -28.07
C LYS A 250 -10.31 7.67 -29.10
N ALA A 251 -11.36 8.50 -29.04
CA ALA A 251 -11.47 9.66 -29.93
C ALA A 251 -10.25 10.59 -29.77
N PRO A 252 -9.78 11.20 -30.88
CA PRO A 252 -8.63 12.11 -30.82
C PRO A 252 -8.84 13.23 -29.81
N VAL A 253 -7.79 13.63 -29.09
CA VAL A 253 -7.84 14.73 -28.11
C VAL A 253 -6.67 15.67 -28.29
N LEU A 254 -6.96 16.97 -28.28
CA LEU A 254 -6.00 18.05 -28.25
C LEU A 254 -6.01 18.68 -26.85
N PHE A 255 -4.93 18.52 -26.10
CA PHE A 255 -4.65 19.33 -24.91
C PHE A 255 -4.00 20.62 -25.40
N ASP A 256 -4.61 21.77 -25.16
CA ASP A 256 -4.10 23.04 -25.65
C ASP A 256 -3.86 24.03 -24.51
N ASN A 257 -2.78 24.80 -24.61
CA ASN A 257 -2.33 25.77 -23.61
C ASN A 257 -1.98 25.15 -22.25
N VAL A 258 -1.29 24.01 -22.24
CA VAL A 258 -0.78 23.35 -21.03
C VAL A 258 0.64 23.82 -20.69
N GLN A 259 1.02 23.71 -19.41
CA GLN A 259 2.43 23.56 -19.02
C GLN A 259 2.82 22.11 -19.27
N LEU A 260 3.72 21.87 -20.22
CA LEU A 260 4.18 20.54 -20.60
C LEU A 260 5.42 20.15 -19.80
N PHE A 261 5.46 18.96 -19.21
CA PHE A 261 6.69 18.38 -18.72
C PHE A 261 7.41 17.60 -19.82
N ASP A 262 8.53 18.15 -20.31
CA ASP A 262 9.48 17.49 -21.18
C ASP A 262 10.40 16.61 -20.36
N ALA A 263 10.01 15.33 -20.18
CA ALA A 263 10.75 14.39 -19.33
C ALA A 263 12.11 14.00 -19.91
N ASP A 264 12.27 13.99 -21.25
CA ASP A 264 13.56 13.73 -21.90
C ASP A 264 14.52 14.89 -21.67
N GLY A 265 14.02 16.13 -21.76
CA GLY A 265 14.81 17.35 -21.55
C GLY A 265 14.94 17.80 -20.09
N GLY A 266 14.22 17.16 -19.14
CA GLY A 266 14.25 17.50 -17.72
C GLY A 266 13.77 18.93 -17.42
N LYS A 267 12.70 19.40 -18.08
CA LYS A 267 12.22 20.79 -17.96
C LYS A 267 10.72 20.91 -18.16
N PHE A 268 10.15 21.99 -17.63
CA PHE A 268 8.77 22.38 -17.89
C PHE A 268 8.73 23.46 -19.00
N VAL A 269 7.78 23.32 -19.94
CA VAL A 269 7.61 24.23 -21.07
C VAL A 269 6.17 24.77 -21.05
N ALA A 270 6.04 26.08 -20.87
CA ALA A 270 4.73 26.73 -20.82
C ALA A 270 4.08 26.81 -22.19
N SER A 271 2.75 26.99 -22.20
CA SER A 271 1.94 27.29 -23.38
C SER A 271 2.16 26.33 -24.56
N GLN A 272 2.04 25.03 -24.27
CA GLN A 272 2.18 23.96 -25.26
C GLN A 272 0.81 23.37 -25.63
N ALA A 273 0.78 22.75 -26.82
CA ALA A 273 -0.33 21.95 -27.31
C ALA A 273 0.16 20.54 -27.63
N VAL A 274 -0.64 19.51 -27.24
CA VAL A 274 -0.34 18.10 -27.50
C VAL A 274 -1.57 17.45 -28.12
N LEU A 275 -1.43 16.92 -29.33
CA LEU A 275 -2.45 16.16 -30.02
C LEU A 275 -2.19 14.66 -29.81
N ILE A 276 -3.18 13.96 -29.29
CA ILE A 276 -3.24 12.51 -29.23
C ILE A 276 -4.22 12.01 -30.30
N GLN A 277 -3.76 11.06 -31.10
CA GLN A 277 -4.54 10.43 -32.13
C GLN A 277 -4.04 8.99 -32.32
N ASP A 278 -4.97 8.06 -32.53
CA ASP A 278 -4.68 6.63 -32.76
C ASP A 278 -3.80 6.00 -31.64
N GLY A 279 -4.03 6.43 -30.39
CA GLY A 279 -3.29 5.95 -29.24
C GLY A 279 -1.84 6.45 -29.15
N LYS A 280 -1.45 7.42 -29.96
CA LYS A 280 -0.09 7.97 -30.02
C LYS A 280 -0.07 9.49 -29.79
N ILE A 281 1.07 10.00 -29.34
CA ILE A 281 1.39 11.42 -29.39
C ILE A 281 1.60 11.78 -30.86
N ALA A 282 0.60 12.41 -31.49
CA ALA A 282 0.64 12.72 -32.91
C ALA A 282 1.41 14.03 -33.20
N LYS A 283 1.24 15.05 -32.35
CA LYS A 283 1.93 16.37 -32.50
C LYS A 283 2.18 16.99 -31.15
N VAL A 284 3.26 17.74 -31.04
CA VAL A 284 3.60 18.63 -29.93
C VAL A 284 3.98 19.97 -30.55
N GLY A 285 3.49 21.08 -30.01
CA GLY A 285 3.80 22.44 -30.54
C GLY A 285 3.34 23.53 -29.58
N ALA A 286 3.47 24.78 -30.00
CA ALA A 286 3.01 25.93 -29.22
C ALA A 286 1.47 25.95 -29.10
N ALA A 287 0.96 26.52 -28.03
CA ALA A 287 -0.48 26.70 -27.83
C ALA A 287 -1.14 27.41 -29.05
N GLY A 288 -2.29 26.91 -29.47
CA GLY A 288 -3.02 27.41 -30.62
C GLY A 288 -2.45 27.05 -31.99
N SER A 289 -1.27 26.41 -32.09
CA SER A 289 -0.63 26.05 -33.35
C SER A 289 -1.17 24.77 -34.00
N ILE A 290 -1.88 23.95 -33.24
CA ILE A 290 -2.43 22.69 -33.70
C ILE A 290 -3.96 22.80 -33.80
N PRO A 291 -4.55 22.57 -35.00
CA PRO A 291 -6.00 22.62 -35.15
C PRO A 291 -6.71 21.51 -34.35
N ALA A 292 -7.92 21.81 -33.90
CA ALA A 292 -8.75 20.80 -33.26
C ALA A 292 -8.96 19.59 -34.18
N PRO A 293 -8.84 18.37 -33.67
CA PRO A 293 -8.96 17.17 -34.50
C PRO A 293 -10.41 16.93 -34.92
N ALA A 294 -10.61 16.54 -36.18
CA ALA A 294 -11.92 16.19 -36.68
C ALA A 294 -12.47 14.97 -35.89
N GLY A 295 -13.72 15.07 -35.42
CA GLY A 295 -14.35 14.02 -34.60
C GLY A 295 -13.76 13.85 -33.21
N GLY A 296 -12.84 14.72 -32.79
CA GLY A 296 -12.19 14.67 -31.49
C GLY A 296 -12.59 15.81 -30.56
N ARG A 297 -11.87 15.92 -29.43
CA ARG A 297 -12.09 16.91 -28.37
C ARG A 297 -10.91 17.86 -28.26
N ARG A 298 -11.18 19.12 -27.92
CA ARG A 298 -10.15 20.06 -27.44
C ARG A 298 -10.40 20.29 -25.94
N ILE A 299 -9.33 20.13 -25.16
CA ILE A 299 -9.33 20.37 -23.72
C ILE A 299 -8.46 21.61 -23.48
N ASP A 300 -9.04 22.64 -22.84
CA ASP A 300 -8.30 23.81 -22.40
C ASP A 300 -7.45 23.45 -21.17
N GLY A 301 -6.15 23.58 -21.36
CA GLY A 301 -5.14 23.31 -20.34
C GLY A 301 -4.65 24.55 -19.60
N SER A 302 -5.32 25.69 -19.75
CA SER A 302 -4.93 26.92 -19.04
C SER A 302 -4.87 26.69 -17.53
N GLY A 303 -3.71 27.00 -16.91
CA GLY A 303 -3.46 26.79 -15.49
C GLY A 303 -3.22 25.32 -15.09
N LYS A 304 -3.07 24.42 -16.05
CA LYS A 304 -2.87 22.99 -15.84
C LYS A 304 -1.54 22.52 -16.38
N SER A 305 -1.03 21.44 -15.80
CA SER A 305 0.17 20.75 -16.29
C SER A 305 -0.18 19.43 -16.97
N LEU A 306 0.47 19.14 -18.08
CA LEU A 306 0.42 17.85 -18.77
C LEU A 306 1.75 17.15 -18.55
N VAL A 307 1.71 15.99 -17.91
CA VAL A 307 2.88 15.17 -17.60
C VAL A 307 2.73 13.78 -18.25
N PRO A 308 3.83 13.05 -18.53
CA PRO A 308 3.73 11.66 -18.90
C PRO A 308 2.94 10.88 -17.84
N GLY A 309 2.33 9.78 -18.24
CA GLY A 309 1.74 8.84 -17.26
C GLY A 309 2.75 8.47 -16.19
N LEU A 310 2.33 8.51 -14.94
CA LEU A 310 3.22 8.27 -13.81
C LEU A 310 3.58 6.78 -13.72
N TRP A 311 4.78 6.54 -13.22
CA TRP A 311 5.31 5.22 -12.90
C TRP A 311 5.49 5.05 -11.40
N ASP A 312 5.00 3.94 -10.87
CA ASP A 312 5.35 3.49 -9.53
C ASP A 312 6.25 2.26 -9.64
N SER A 313 7.52 2.40 -9.24
CA SER A 313 8.51 1.31 -9.36
C SER A 313 8.42 0.27 -8.25
N HIS A 314 7.47 0.41 -7.32
CA HIS A 314 7.25 -0.54 -6.23
C HIS A 314 5.76 -0.65 -5.87
N LEU A 315 5.00 -1.33 -6.73
CA LEU A 315 3.57 -1.45 -6.58
C LEU A 315 3.13 -2.91 -6.77
N HIS A 316 2.66 -3.55 -5.72
CA HIS A 316 2.19 -4.92 -5.81
C HIS A 316 0.82 -5.02 -6.50
N ILE A 317 0.62 -6.04 -7.35
CA ILE A 317 -0.71 -6.37 -7.87
C ILE A 317 -1.47 -7.06 -6.72
N GLY A 318 -2.18 -6.28 -5.94
CA GLY A 318 -3.06 -6.73 -4.88
C GLY A 318 -4.37 -7.33 -5.42
N ASP A 319 -5.52 -6.83 -5.01
CA ASP A 319 -6.78 -7.14 -5.65
C ASP A 319 -7.02 -6.28 -6.91
N ASP A 320 -8.05 -6.62 -7.68
CA ASP A 320 -8.36 -5.91 -8.92
C ASP A 320 -8.83 -4.46 -8.69
N TRP A 321 -9.38 -4.12 -7.51
CA TRP A 321 -9.77 -2.77 -7.17
C TRP A 321 -8.57 -1.86 -6.93
N ASN A 322 -7.48 -2.40 -6.36
CA ASN A 322 -6.26 -1.64 -6.11
C ASN A 322 -5.67 -1.08 -7.41
N VAL A 323 -5.67 -1.86 -8.49
CA VAL A 323 -5.12 -1.38 -9.77
C VAL A 323 -6.00 -0.32 -10.42
N VAL A 324 -7.32 -0.33 -10.20
CA VAL A 324 -8.22 0.77 -10.60
C VAL A 324 -7.92 2.04 -9.80
N THR A 325 -7.66 1.91 -8.50
CA THR A 325 -7.26 3.04 -7.65
C THR A 325 -5.96 3.68 -8.14
N ASN A 326 -4.98 2.86 -8.54
CA ASN A 326 -3.71 3.36 -9.08
C ASN A 326 -3.92 4.16 -10.38
N MET A 327 -4.82 3.73 -11.26
CA MET A 327 -5.17 4.50 -12.46
C MET A 327 -5.79 5.85 -12.10
N ALA A 328 -6.60 5.93 -11.05
CA ALA A 328 -7.20 7.18 -10.58
C ALA A 328 -6.17 8.20 -10.05
N THR A 329 -4.98 7.75 -9.66
CA THR A 329 -3.85 8.60 -9.25
C THR A 329 -2.89 8.95 -10.40
N GLY A 330 -3.22 8.53 -11.64
CA GLY A 330 -2.41 8.82 -12.82
C GLY A 330 -1.27 7.84 -13.09
N ILE A 331 -1.20 6.72 -12.37
CA ILE A 331 -0.20 5.66 -12.60
C ILE A 331 -0.65 4.82 -13.79
N THR A 332 0.02 4.98 -14.93
CA THR A 332 -0.26 4.26 -16.18
C THR A 332 0.69 3.10 -16.41
N SER A 333 1.80 3.05 -15.68
CA SER A 333 2.76 1.95 -15.73
C SER A 333 3.36 1.73 -14.35
N PHE A 334 3.79 0.51 -14.05
CA PHE A 334 4.42 0.21 -12.77
C PHE A 334 5.30 -1.03 -12.83
N ARG A 335 6.26 -1.10 -11.92
CA ARG A 335 6.97 -2.33 -11.65
C ARG A 335 6.39 -2.96 -10.38
N SER A 336 5.98 -4.23 -10.49
CA SER A 336 5.62 -5.02 -9.32
C SER A 336 6.82 -5.83 -8.86
N PRO A 337 7.38 -5.57 -7.67
CA PRO A 337 8.58 -6.24 -7.22
C PRO A 337 8.32 -7.65 -6.65
N GLY A 338 7.07 -8.08 -6.58
CA GLY A 338 6.69 -9.38 -6.05
C GLY A 338 5.19 -9.60 -6.12
N THR A 339 4.76 -10.31 -7.15
CA THR A 339 3.36 -10.77 -7.28
C THR A 339 3.40 -12.24 -7.67
N ASP A 340 2.56 -13.06 -7.04
CA ASP A 340 2.39 -14.46 -7.40
C ASP A 340 2.28 -14.65 -8.91
N ILE A 341 2.93 -15.67 -9.44
CA ILE A 341 3.05 -15.91 -10.89
C ILE A 341 1.68 -16.03 -11.56
N ASP A 342 0.78 -16.84 -11.00
CA ASP A 342 -0.54 -17.09 -11.60
C ASP A 342 -1.35 -15.80 -11.64
N ARG A 343 -1.29 -15.00 -10.57
CA ARG A 343 -1.95 -13.70 -10.49
C ARG A 343 -1.36 -12.69 -11.47
N ALA A 344 -0.05 -12.62 -11.58
CA ALA A 344 0.64 -11.72 -12.51
C ALA A 344 0.27 -12.02 -13.97
N VAL A 345 0.28 -13.29 -14.33
CA VAL A 345 -0.08 -13.77 -15.69
C VAL A 345 -1.55 -13.47 -15.98
N ASP A 346 -2.47 -13.79 -15.05
CA ASP A 346 -3.91 -13.54 -15.23
C ASP A 346 -4.22 -12.04 -15.35
N ALA A 347 -3.71 -11.21 -14.43
CA ALA A 347 -3.93 -9.75 -14.47
C ALA A 347 -3.39 -9.14 -15.78
N THR A 348 -2.19 -9.55 -16.21
CA THR A 348 -1.61 -9.10 -17.48
C THR A 348 -2.45 -9.51 -18.69
N LYS A 349 -2.98 -10.74 -18.70
CA LYS A 349 -3.90 -11.23 -19.75
C LYS A 349 -5.18 -10.40 -19.78
N ARG A 350 -5.82 -10.19 -18.63
CA ARG A 350 -7.06 -9.41 -18.52
C ARG A 350 -6.87 -7.93 -18.88
N ARG A 351 -5.71 -7.33 -18.53
CA ARG A 351 -5.34 -6.01 -19.05
C ARG A 351 -5.31 -5.98 -20.57
N LYS A 352 -4.64 -6.93 -21.21
CA LYS A 352 -4.52 -7.02 -22.67
C LYS A 352 -5.87 -7.23 -23.37
N SER A 353 -6.80 -7.95 -22.74
CA SER A 353 -8.16 -8.15 -23.28
C SER A 353 -9.10 -6.96 -23.02
N GLY A 354 -8.71 -5.98 -22.19
CA GLY A 354 -9.57 -4.87 -21.74
C GLY A 354 -10.53 -5.25 -20.60
N ASP A 355 -10.37 -6.42 -19.99
CA ASP A 355 -11.19 -6.88 -18.87
C ASP A 355 -10.72 -6.34 -17.52
N LEU A 356 -9.53 -5.72 -17.47
CA LEU A 356 -8.98 -5.10 -16.27
C LEU A 356 -8.36 -3.75 -16.61
N LEU A 357 -8.90 -2.68 -16.05
CA LEU A 357 -8.34 -1.34 -16.10
C LEU A 357 -7.12 -1.27 -15.19
N MET A 358 -5.94 -1.44 -15.76
CA MET A 358 -4.67 -1.50 -15.05
C MET A 358 -3.57 -0.83 -15.87
N GLY A 359 -2.67 -0.12 -15.23
CA GLY A 359 -1.44 0.35 -15.85
C GLY A 359 -0.58 -0.81 -16.39
N GLU A 360 0.38 -0.53 -17.25
CA GLU A 360 1.27 -1.55 -17.80
C GLU A 360 2.20 -2.11 -16.71
N PRO A 361 2.15 -3.43 -16.41
CA PRO A 361 2.95 -4.03 -15.35
C PRO A 361 4.27 -4.60 -15.87
N TYR A 362 5.34 -4.39 -15.09
CA TYR A 362 6.62 -5.09 -15.20
C TYR A 362 6.81 -5.89 -13.91
N VAL A 363 6.61 -7.19 -13.96
CA VAL A 363 6.45 -8.00 -12.74
C VAL A 363 7.70 -8.82 -12.47
N SER A 364 8.14 -8.79 -11.22
CA SER A 364 9.10 -9.74 -10.66
C SER A 364 8.40 -10.66 -9.67
N GLN A 365 8.96 -11.85 -9.45
CA GLN A 365 8.51 -12.72 -8.36
C GLN A 365 9.59 -12.87 -7.31
N ILE A 366 9.16 -13.04 -6.06
CA ILE A 366 10.04 -13.22 -4.91
C ILE A 366 10.59 -14.64 -4.89
N ILE A 367 11.89 -14.78 -4.65
CA ILE A 367 12.55 -16.04 -4.28
C ILE A 367 13.06 -15.89 -2.85
N ASP A 368 12.72 -16.83 -1.98
CA ASP A 368 13.22 -16.83 -0.60
C ASP A 368 13.59 -18.23 -0.15
N LYS A 369 14.43 -18.35 0.90
CA LYS A 369 14.79 -19.63 1.48
C LYS A 369 13.64 -20.15 2.34
N LYS A 370 13.53 -21.50 2.43
CA LYS A 370 12.63 -22.16 3.38
C LYS A 370 13.02 -21.79 4.82
N ASP A 371 12.24 -20.92 5.43
CA ASP A 371 12.46 -20.33 6.74
C ASP A 371 11.12 -19.92 7.36
N PRO A 372 10.94 -19.98 8.70
CA PRO A 372 9.74 -19.46 9.35
C PRO A 372 9.48 -17.96 9.08
N LEU A 373 10.52 -17.20 8.72
CA LEU A 373 10.46 -15.77 8.39
C LEU A 373 10.44 -15.51 6.88
N ALA A 374 10.30 -16.54 6.04
CA ALA A 374 10.22 -16.40 4.60
C ALA A 374 9.03 -15.50 4.16
N ALA A 375 9.18 -14.87 3.00
CA ALA A 375 8.13 -14.05 2.43
C ALA A 375 6.90 -14.92 2.05
N GLN A 376 5.70 -14.43 2.37
CA GLN A 376 4.46 -15.05 1.90
C GLN A 376 4.36 -14.90 0.38
N GLY A 377 3.94 -15.96 -0.31
CA GLY A 377 3.81 -15.96 -1.77
C GLY A 377 5.14 -16.02 -2.53
N ALA A 378 6.28 -16.25 -1.85
CA ALA A 378 7.56 -16.46 -2.52
C ALA A 378 7.66 -17.85 -3.13
N GLU A 379 8.47 -17.97 -4.20
CA GLU A 379 9.04 -19.26 -4.61
C GLU A 379 10.07 -19.67 -3.55
N ILE A 380 9.76 -20.77 -2.86
CA ILE A 380 10.57 -21.22 -1.72
C ILE A 380 11.63 -22.23 -2.18
N ALA A 381 12.88 -21.92 -1.90
CA ALA A 381 14.03 -22.79 -2.17
C ALA A 381 14.64 -23.34 -0.88
N SER A 382 15.08 -24.60 -0.90
CA SER A 382 15.78 -25.26 0.22
C SER A 382 17.29 -25.42 -0.07
N ASN A 383 17.72 -25.12 -1.29
CA ASN A 383 19.11 -25.17 -1.74
C ASN A 383 19.30 -24.32 -3.00
N GLN A 384 20.56 -24.11 -3.40
CA GLN A 384 20.94 -23.31 -4.56
C GLN A 384 20.31 -23.81 -5.88
N ALA A 385 20.20 -25.12 -6.08
CA ALA A 385 19.62 -25.66 -7.31
C ALA A 385 18.12 -25.34 -7.42
N GLU A 386 17.40 -25.38 -6.31
CA GLU A 386 15.99 -24.97 -6.26
C GLU A 386 15.82 -23.46 -6.47
N ALA A 387 16.73 -22.63 -5.95
CA ALA A 387 16.73 -21.20 -6.21
C ALA A 387 16.92 -20.89 -7.71
N ILE A 388 17.83 -21.58 -8.39
CA ILE A 388 18.03 -21.49 -9.84
C ILE A 388 16.78 -22.01 -10.59
N ALA A 389 16.19 -23.10 -10.15
CA ALA A 389 14.93 -23.61 -10.76
C ALA A 389 13.77 -22.61 -10.62
N ALA A 390 13.70 -21.88 -9.49
CA ALA A 390 12.73 -20.80 -9.31
C ALA A 390 12.96 -19.64 -10.31
N VAL A 391 14.23 -19.27 -10.59
CA VAL A 391 14.56 -18.28 -11.64
C VAL A 391 13.98 -18.73 -13.00
N HIS A 392 14.20 -19.99 -13.39
CA HIS A 392 13.64 -20.52 -14.64
C HIS A 392 12.11 -20.50 -14.65
N LYS A 393 11.48 -20.91 -13.56
CA LYS A 393 10.01 -20.89 -13.42
C LYS A 393 9.44 -19.47 -13.65
N ILE A 394 10.08 -18.47 -13.07
CA ILE A 394 9.71 -17.05 -13.19
C ILE A 394 9.90 -16.56 -14.63
N HIS A 395 11.04 -16.88 -15.25
CA HIS A 395 11.33 -16.56 -16.64
C HIS A 395 10.32 -17.20 -17.61
N ASP A 396 10.03 -18.48 -17.46
CA ASP A 396 9.13 -19.23 -18.35
C ASP A 396 7.69 -18.76 -18.25
N ALA A 397 7.31 -18.14 -17.12
CA ALA A 397 6.04 -17.44 -16.96
C ALA A 397 6.02 -16.06 -17.65
N GLY A 398 7.14 -15.61 -18.23
CA GLY A 398 7.27 -14.34 -18.94
C GLY A 398 7.36 -13.11 -18.02
N LEU A 399 7.80 -13.29 -16.77
CA LEU A 399 7.99 -12.19 -15.83
C LEU A 399 9.32 -11.48 -16.10
N TRP A 400 9.37 -10.18 -15.74
CA TRP A 400 10.47 -9.27 -16.05
C TRP A 400 11.73 -9.49 -15.20
N GLY A 401 11.57 -9.88 -13.92
CA GLY A 401 12.70 -9.96 -13.02
C GLY A 401 12.49 -10.91 -11.85
N VAL A 402 13.54 -11.02 -11.03
CA VAL A 402 13.54 -11.78 -9.78
C VAL A 402 13.84 -10.86 -8.60
N LYS A 403 13.14 -11.06 -7.48
CA LYS A 403 13.36 -10.36 -6.21
C LYS A 403 13.87 -11.35 -5.16
N PHE A 404 15.11 -11.23 -4.72
CA PHE A 404 15.56 -11.97 -3.55
C PHE A 404 15.08 -11.33 -2.26
N TYR A 405 14.76 -12.16 -1.25
CA TYR A 405 14.19 -11.67 0.00
C TYR A 405 15.12 -11.91 1.20
N THR A 406 14.68 -11.48 2.39
CA THR A 406 15.56 -11.36 3.57
C THR A 406 16.03 -12.67 4.18
N SER A 407 15.34 -13.79 3.94
CA SER A 407 15.77 -15.11 4.43
C SER A 407 16.61 -15.88 3.40
N MET A 408 16.78 -15.34 2.18
CA MET A 408 17.60 -15.96 1.13
C MET A 408 19.00 -16.25 1.62
N ASP A 409 19.56 -17.41 1.24
CA ASP A 409 20.92 -17.76 1.60
C ASP A 409 21.93 -16.94 0.77
N PRO A 410 22.78 -16.12 1.39
CA PRO A 410 23.75 -15.28 0.67
C PRO A 410 24.64 -16.05 -0.31
N THR A 411 24.95 -17.32 -0.01
CA THR A 411 25.83 -18.15 -0.85
C THR A 411 25.19 -18.61 -2.16
N TRP A 412 23.85 -18.58 -2.27
CA TRP A 412 23.13 -18.98 -3.49
C TRP A 412 22.95 -17.83 -4.48
N ILE A 413 23.03 -16.58 -3.98
CA ILE A 413 22.75 -15.37 -4.77
C ILE A 413 23.64 -15.25 -6.02
N PRO A 414 24.97 -15.42 -5.95
CA PRO A 414 25.81 -15.24 -7.14
C PRO A 414 25.40 -16.18 -8.30
N ALA A 415 25.07 -17.43 -7.99
CA ALA A 415 24.67 -18.39 -9.01
C ALA A 415 23.26 -18.12 -9.56
N ALA A 416 22.30 -17.78 -8.68
CA ALA A 416 20.93 -17.46 -9.08
C ALA A 416 20.86 -16.14 -9.87
N ALA A 417 21.62 -15.11 -9.47
CA ALA A 417 21.71 -13.85 -10.19
C ALA A 417 22.37 -14.01 -11.57
N ALA A 418 23.46 -14.79 -11.66
CA ALA A 418 24.12 -15.07 -12.94
C ALA A 418 23.17 -15.80 -13.91
N GLU A 419 22.35 -16.74 -13.43
CA GLU A 419 21.37 -17.42 -14.26
C GLU A 419 20.22 -16.48 -14.69
N ALA A 420 19.75 -15.62 -13.79
CA ALA A 420 18.76 -14.58 -14.13
C ALA A 420 19.27 -13.64 -15.23
N HIS A 421 20.51 -13.14 -15.11
CA HIS A 421 21.14 -12.30 -16.13
C HIS A 421 21.31 -13.02 -17.46
N LYS A 422 21.70 -14.29 -17.46
CA LYS A 422 21.79 -15.11 -18.69
C LYS A 422 20.44 -15.24 -19.42
N LEU A 423 19.34 -15.22 -18.67
CA LEU A 423 17.98 -15.21 -19.19
C LEU A 423 17.46 -13.79 -19.51
N GLY A 424 18.28 -12.75 -19.33
CA GLY A 424 17.90 -11.35 -19.58
C GLY A 424 16.96 -10.74 -18.54
N MET A 425 16.91 -11.32 -17.34
CA MET A 425 16.06 -10.86 -16.24
C MET A 425 16.79 -9.86 -15.35
N HIS A 426 16.04 -8.91 -14.78
CA HIS A 426 16.52 -7.98 -13.77
C HIS A 426 16.56 -8.63 -12.39
N VAL A 427 17.64 -8.35 -11.63
CA VAL A 427 17.87 -8.90 -10.30
C VAL A 427 17.81 -7.79 -9.25
N HIS A 428 16.88 -7.89 -8.33
CA HIS A 428 16.72 -6.88 -7.29
C HIS A 428 16.24 -7.51 -5.97
N GLY A 429 16.10 -6.69 -4.95
CA GLY A 429 15.43 -7.16 -3.73
C GLY A 429 15.89 -6.51 -2.45
N HIS A 430 15.49 -7.18 -1.38
CA HIS A 430 15.97 -6.91 -0.03
C HIS A 430 17.38 -7.43 0.13
N ILE A 431 18.09 -6.94 1.14
CA ILE A 431 19.38 -7.50 1.51
C ILE A 431 19.14 -8.66 2.49
N PRO A 432 19.61 -9.87 2.17
CA PRO A 432 19.48 -11.02 3.06
C PRO A 432 20.20 -10.83 4.38
N ALA A 433 19.71 -11.51 5.42
CA ALA A 433 20.43 -11.61 6.69
C ALA A 433 21.87 -12.13 6.45
N HIS A 434 22.81 -11.68 7.27
CA HIS A 434 24.27 -11.95 7.17
C HIS A 434 24.96 -11.36 5.94
N MET A 435 24.30 -10.50 5.15
CA MET A 435 24.86 -9.88 3.94
C MET A 435 24.78 -8.36 4.04
N ARG A 436 25.83 -7.68 3.60
CA ARG A 436 25.80 -6.22 3.44
C ARG A 436 25.35 -5.82 2.04
N PRO A 437 24.75 -4.62 1.88
CA PRO A 437 24.28 -4.13 0.58
C PRO A 437 25.32 -4.19 -0.53
N LEU A 438 26.55 -3.79 -0.23
CA LEU A 438 27.62 -3.81 -1.22
C LEU A 438 27.98 -5.24 -1.67
N ASP A 439 27.88 -6.21 -0.78
CA ASP A 439 28.14 -7.61 -1.11
C ASP A 439 27.01 -8.18 -2.01
N ALA A 440 25.76 -7.75 -1.79
CA ALA A 440 24.65 -8.12 -2.66
C ALA A 440 24.83 -7.56 -4.07
N VAL A 441 25.23 -6.29 -4.20
CA VAL A 441 25.55 -5.68 -5.50
C VAL A 441 26.71 -6.38 -6.20
N ARG A 442 27.76 -6.74 -5.46
CA ARG A 442 28.90 -7.52 -5.99
C ARG A 442 28.50 -8.94 -6.39
N ALA A 443 27.47 -9.50 -5.73
CA ALA A 443 26.93 -10.82 -6.02
C ALA A 443 25.95 -10.84 -7.20
N GLY A 444 25.61 -9.66 -7.79
CA GLY A 444 24.82 -9.57 -9.02
C GLY A 444 23.46 -8.86 -8.86
N TYR A 445 23.24 -8.09 -7.80
CA TYR A 445 22.06 -7.20 -7.75
C TYR A 445 22.23 -6.03 -8.71
N ASP A 446 21.23 -5.79 -9.56
CA ASP A 446 21.12 -4.60 -10.39
C ASP A 446 20.50 -3.45 -9.60
N GLU A 447 19.66 -3.78 -8.59
CA GLU A 447 18.89 -2.80 -7.83
C GLU A 447 18.72 -3.22 -6.37
N ILE A 448 18.77 -2.26 -5.45
CA ILE A 448 18.39 -2.44 -4.04
C ILE A 448 17.05 -1.78 -3.80
N THR A 449 16.09 -2.54 -3.28
CA THR A 449 14.79 -2.00 -2.85
C THR A 449 14.83 -1.61 -1.38
N HIS A 450 14.15 -0.50 -1.06
CA HIS A 450 14.02 0.13 0.25
C HIS A 450 15.31 0.73 0.83
N ILE A 451 15.21 1.99 1.19
CA ILE A 451 16.35 2.78 1.69
C ILE A 451 16.94 2.24 3.00
N ASN A 452 16.13 1.61 3.85
CA ASN A 452 16.62 0.96 5.07
C ASN A 452 17.62 -0.16 4.76
N PHE A 453 17.42 -0.90 3.66
CA PHE A 453 18.39 -1.91 3.25
C PHE A 453 19.67 -1.28 2.70
N VAL A 454 19.61 -0.13 2.04
CA VAL A 454 20.82 0.63 1.69
C VAL A 454 21.56 1.09 2.96
N MET A 455 20.79 1.55 3.96
CA MET A 455 21.32 1.99 5.27
C MET A 455 21.98 0.84 6.06
N MET A 456 21.61 -0.44 5.79
CA MET A 456 22.24 -1.62 6.41
C MET A 456 23.74 -1.69 6.18
N GLN A 457 24.30 -0.99 5.18
CA GLN A 457 25.73 -0.88 4.98
C GLN A 457 26.46 -0.39 6.24
N PHE A 458 25.84 0.49 6.99
CA PHE A 458 26.41 1.20 8.13
C PHE A 458 25.91 0.67 9.49
N MET A 459 25.07 -0.36 9.48
CA MET A 459 24.50 -0.89 10.72
C MET A 459 25.46 -1.82 11.47
N PRO A 460 25.32 -1.96 12.79
CA PRO A 460 26.03 -2.97 13.58
C PRO A 460 25.82 -4.37 13.00
N GLN A 461 26.83 -5.25 13.12
CA GLN A 461 26.79 -6.57 12.51
C GLN A 461 25.63 -7.43 13.01
N ASP A 462 25.28 -7.33 14.28
CA ASP A 462 24.14 -8.05 14.85
C ASP A 462 22.78 -7.62 14.28
N VAL A 463 22.67 -6.39 13.78
CA VAL A 463 21.49 -5.91 13.03
C VAL A 463 21.47 -6.52 11.64
N VAL A 464 22.62 -6.51 10.94
CA VAL A 464 22.79 -7.12 9.60
C VAL A 464 22.48 -8.62 9.64
N ASP A 465 22.98 -9.33 10.64
CA ASP A 465 22.76 -10.76 10.81
C ASP A 465 21.30 -11.15 11.05
N ARG A 466 20.48 -10.20 11.47
CA ARG A 466 19.05 -10.38 11.75
C ARG A 466 18.14 -9.55 10.84
N ALA A 467 18.60 -9.18 9.66
CA ALA A 467 17.83 -8.37 8.71
C ALA A 467 16.54 -9.04 8.22
N ASN A 468 16.34 -10.34 8.45
CA ASN A 468 15.10 -11.06 8.21
C ASN A 468 14.04 -10.93 9.34
N THR A 469 14.38 -10.22 10.44
CA THR A 469 13.48 -9.94 11.57
C THR A 469 13.06 -8.46 11.60
N SER A 470 12.42 -8.01 12.69
CA SER A 470 12.15 -6.58 12.95
C SER A 470 13.42 -5.71 12.96
N GLN A 471 14.60 -6.30 13.11
CA GLN A 471 15.87 -5.55 13.12
C GLN A 471 16.11 -4.74 11.83
N ARG A 472 15.54 -5.16 10.69
CA ARG A 472 15.55 -4.34 9.46
C ARG A 472 14.88 -2.99 9.60
N LEU A 473 13.94 -2.85 10.56
CA LEU A 473 13.24 -1.60 10.90
C LEU A 473 13.92 -0.91 12.07
N GLU A 474 14.12 -1.64 13.16
CA GLU A 474 14.65 -1.13 14.42
C GLU A 474 16.11 -0.64 14.31
N GLY A 475 16.94 -1.34 13.56
CA GLY A 475 18.34 -0.96 13.37
C GLY A 475 18.48 0.43 12.75
N PRO A 476 17.97 0.67 11.53
CA PRO A 476 17.99 2.00 10.93
C PRO A 476 17.28 3.06 11.77
N ALA A 477 16.18 2.73 12.46
CA ALA A 477 15.48 3.68 13.34
C ALA A 477 16.34 4.14 14.54
N LYS A 478 17.09 3.21 15.14
CA LYS A 478 17.94 3.49 16.31
C LYS A 478 19.26 4.16 15.94
N PHE A 479 19.95 3.63 14.95
CA PHE A 479 21.36 3.95 14.67
C PHE A 479 21.53 4.87 13.44
N GLY A 480 20.52 5.02 12.60
CA GLY A 480 20.60 5.82 11.37
C GLY A 480 21.03 7.27 11.65
N LYS A 481 20.55 7.88 12.74
CA LYS A 481 20.89 9.25 13.15
C LYS A 481 22.38 9.49 13.37
N ASP A 482 23.13 8.46 13.67
CA ASP A 482 24.56 8.54 14.03
C ASP A 482 25.48 8.21 12.82
N VAL A 483 24.93 7.89 11.65
CA VAL A 483 25.69 7.58 10.45
C VAL A 483 26.31 8.84 9.85
N ASP A 484 27.64 8.83 9.67
CA ASP A 484 28.37 9.87 8.94
C ASP A 484 28.38 9.61 7.43
N LEU A 485 27.41 10.19 6.72
CA LEU A 485 27.29 10.07 5.26
C LEU A 485 28.40 10.82 4.50
N ASN A 486 29.15 11.71 5.16
CA ASN A 486 30.31 12.41 4.61
C ASN A 486 31.63 11.70 4.90
N GLY A 487 31.60 10.62 5.67
CA GLY A 487 32.75 9.82 6.02
C GLY A 487 33.34 9.04 4.83
N PRO A 488 34.58 8.55 4.94
CA PRO A 488 35.24 7.83 3.85
C PRO A 488 34.52 6.54 3.47
N GLU A 489 33.92 5.84 4.43
CA GLU A 489 33.17 4.59 4.22
C GLU A 489 31.93 4.86 3.33
N ALA A 490 31.12 5.85 3.69
CA ALA A 490 29.91 6.19 2.95
C ALA A 490 30.24 6.67 1.52
N ARG A 491 31.26 7.54 1.37
CA ARG A 491 31.71 7.98 0.05
C ARG A 491 32.19 6.83 -0.83
N ALA A 492 32.95 5.88 -0.27
CA ALA A 492 33.43 4.72 -1.01
C ALA A 492 32.26 3.81 -1.45
N PHE A 493 31.31 3.55 -0.55
CA PHE A 493 30.12 2.77 -0.83
C PHE A 493 29.28 3.41 -1.96
N ILE A 494 28.94 4.69 -1.81
CA ILE A 494 28.14 5.43 -2.81
C ILE A 494 28.85 5.47 -4.17
N ALA A 495 30.17 5.71 -4.19
CA ALA A 495 30.96 5.71 -5.41
C ALA A 495 30.95 4.34 -6.12
N GLU A 496 31.01 3.23 -5.38
CA GLU A 496 30.92 1.90 -5.98
C GLU A 496 29.52 1.61 -6.55
N LEU A 497 28.44 2.03 -5.86
CA LEU A 497 27.08 1.92 -6.39
C LEU A 497 26.94 2.69 -7.72
N ALA A 498 27.47 3.91 -7.78
CA ALA A 498 27.46 4.74 -9.00
C ALA A 498 28.28 4.08 -10.13
N GLN A 499 29.49 3.57 -9.82
CA GLN A 499 30.33 2.89 -10.78
C GLN A 499 29.67 1.64 -11.38
N ARG A 500 28.96 0.88 -10.54
CA ARG A 500 28.24 -0.34 -10.95
C ARG A 500 26.91 -0.05 -11.61
N LYS A 501 26.46 1.23 -11.65
CA LYS A 501 25.15 1.66 -12.15
C LYS A 501 23.99 1.01 -11.40
N THR A 502 24.18 0.76 -10.12
CA THR A 502 23.15 0.18 -9.25
C THR A 502 21.95 1.12 -9.19
N ILE A 503 20.75 0.58 -9.27
CA ILE A 503 19.50 1.32 -9.14
C ILE A 503 19.06 1.25 -7.68
N ILE A 504 18.49 2.35 -7.19
CA ILE A 504 17.87 2.39 -5.86
C ILE A 504 16.39 2.74 -6.00
N ASP A 505 15.56 1.89 -5.43
CA ASP A 505 14.13 2.09 -5.23
C ASP A 505 13.91 2.31 -3.72
N PRO A 506 13.92 3.57 -3.23
CA PRO A 506 14.06 3.85 -1.80
C PRO A 506 12.79 3.65 -1.01
N THR A 507 11.61 3.79 -1.62
CA THR A 507 10.30 3.77 -0.94
C THR A 507 10.30 4.63 0.34
N LEU A 508 10.78 5.87 0.23
CA LEU A 508 10.93 6.78 1.36
C LEU A 508 9.61 6.98 2.12
N VAL A 509 8.49 7.03 1.39
CA VAL A 509 7.17 7.28 1.96
C VAL A 509 6.78 6.25 3.04
N VAL A 510 7.18 4.99 2.91
CA VAL A 510 6.96 3.95 3.94
C VAL A 510 7.72 4.29 5.21
N TRP A 511 8.98 4.71 5.07
CA TRP A 511 9.86 5.03 6.20
C TRP A 511 9.48 6.34 6.86
N GLU A 512 8.97 7.31 6.12
CA GLU A 512 8.37 8.52 6.67
C GLU A 512 7.22 8.15 7.62
N ALA A 513 6.26 7.38 7.14
CA ALA A 513 5.11 6.97 7.95
C ALA A 513 5.55 6.20 9.21
N GLN A 514 6.50 5.25 9.08
CA GLN A 514 6.96 4.43 10.20
C GLN A 514 7.78 5.21 11.24
N LEU A 515 8.63 6.13 10.82
CA LEU A 515 9.58 6.78 11.72
C LEU A 515 9.12 8.14 12.23
N THR A 516 8.20 8.81 11.55
CA THR A 516 7.83 10.19 11.89
C THR A 516 6.44 10.35 12.50
N SER A 517 5.49 9.43 12.19
CA SER A 517 4.09 9.60 12.54
C SER A 517 3.82 9.38 14.03
N ASP A 518 3.02 10.28 14.60
CA ASP A 518 2.42 10.12 15.91
C ASP A 518 0.96 9.67 15.74
N GLY A 519 0.43 8.90 16.69
CA GLY A 519 -0.98 8.53 16.72
C GLY A 519 -1.90 9.77 16.75
N GLY A 520 -3.02 9.70 16.08
CA GLY A 520 -4.00 10.80 15.98
C GLY A 520 -3.69 11.85 14.90
N VAL A 521 -2.51 11.81 14.28
CA VAL A 521 -2.11 12.74 13.20
C VAL A 521 -1.95 11.96 11.90
N PRO A 522 -2.56 12.42 10.77
CA PRO A 522 -2.36 11.74 9.50
C PRO A 522 -0.89 11.73 9.10
N ALA A 523 -0.37 10.58 8.66
CA ALA A 523 0.94 10.54 8.04
C ALA A 523 0.96 11.46 6.80
N PRO A 524 2.10 12.11 6.48
CA PRO A 524 2.15 13.15 5.44
C PRO A 524 1.60 12.72 4.08
N ALA A 525 1.86 11.48 3.66
CA ALA A 525 1.37 10.92 2.40
C ALA A 525 -0.16 10.94 2.28
N TYR A 526 -0.87 10.84 3.41
CA TYR A 526 -2.33 10.70 3.43
C TYR A 526 -3.08 11.98 3.77
N ALA A 527 -2.38 13.02 4.22
CA ALA A 527 -3.01 14.27 4.68
C ALA A 527 -3.96 14.88 3.64
N SER A 528 -3.59 14.84 2.36
CA SER A 528 -4.39 15.36 1.25
C SER A 528 -5.63 14.52 0.92
N TYR A 529 -5.68 13.28 1.39
CA TYR A 529 -6.78 12.33 1.15
C TYR A 529 -7.78 12.24 2.31
N MET A 530 -7.52 12.95 3.42
CA MET A 530 -8.42 12.96 4.58
C MET A 530 -9.83 13.44 4.21
N GLY A 531 -10.82 12.68 4.61
CA GLY A 531 -12.24 12.98 4.40
C GLY A 531 -12.79 12.65 3.01
N ILE A 532 -11.97 12.15 2.09
CA ILE A 532 -12.40 11.72 0.75
C ILE A 532 -12.32 10.21 0.54
N MET A 533 -11.59 9.51 1.40
CA MET A 533 -11.60 8.05 1.49
C MET A 533 -12.72 7.58 2.43
N SER A 534 -12.73 6.32 2.84
CA SER A 534 -13.68 5.86 3.84
C SER A 534 -13.28 6.30 5.26
N PRO A 535 -14.22 6.39 6.22
CA PRO A 535 -13.91 6.71 7.61
C PRO A 535 -12.90 5.76 8.27
N VAL A 536 -12.86 4.50 7.86
CA VAL A 536 -11.89 3.51 8.35
C VAL A 536 -10.49 3.86 7.86
N TYR A 537 -10.36 4.27 6.59
CA TYR A 537 -9.08 4.74 6.05
C TYR A 537 -8.60 6.02 6.74
N ASP A 538 -9.51 6.96 7.02
CA ASP A 538 -9.17 8.17 7.77
C ASP A 538 -8.58 7.85 9.16
N ARG A 539 -9.07 6.80 9.82
CA ARG A 539 -8.53 6.32 11.09
C ARG A 539 -7.20 5.58 10.90
N TYR A 540 -7.10 4.73 9.88
CA TYR A 540 -5.86 4.04 9.51
C TYR A 540 -4.72 5.04 9.22
N PHE A 541 -5.00 6.12 8.49
CA PHE A 541 -4.03 7.16 8.17
C PHE A 541 -3.46 7.88 9.40
N LYS A 542 -4.11 7.73 10.55
CA LYS A 542 -3.72 8.31 11.86
C LYS A 542 -3.21 7.27 12.86
N ALA A 543 -3.00 6.04 12.44
CA ALA A 543 -2.65 4.94 13.35
C ALA A 543 -1.28 5.13 14.05
N GLY A 544 -0.47 6.07 13.59
CA GLY A 544 0.89 6.29 14.09
C GLY A 544 1.92 5.43 13.36
N GLY A 545 3.19 5.62 13.76
CA GLY A 545 4.33 4.92 13.17
C GLY A 545 4.76 3.70 13.98
N TYR A 546 5.92 3.17 13.62
CA TYR A 546 6.53 2.01 14.29
C TYR A 546 6.71 2.27 15.80
N PRO A 547 6.45 1.28 16.65
CA PRO A 547 6.60 1.41 18.10
C PRO A 547 8.01 1.83 18.50
N LEU A 548 8.10 2.61 19.57
CA LEU A 548 9.40 3.03 20.09
C LEU A 548 10.08 1.88 20.81
N VAL A 549 11.33 1.60 20.45
CA VAL A 549 12.19 0.70 21.21
C VAL A 549 12.58 1.37 22.53
N GLU A 550 12.69 0.60 23.61
CA GLU A 550 13.07 1.11 24.93
C GLU A 550 14.35 1.94 24.85
N GLY A 551 14.33 3.10 25.51
CA GLY A 551 15.44 4.07 25.51
C GLY A 551 15.52 5.01 24.32
N TYR A 552 14.61 4.89 23.33
CA TYR A 552 14.53 5.79 22.17
C TYR A 552 13.25 6.61 22.17
N THR A 553 13.32 7.78 21.55
CA THR A 553 12.18 8.70 21.40
C THR A 553 11.74 8.80 19.95
N ARG A 554 10.52 9.30 19.69
CA ARG A 554 10.07 9.61 18.32
C ARG A 554 10.98 10.64 17.65
N ASP A 555 11.59 11.56 18.41
CA ASP A 555 12.54 12.51 17.85
C ASP A 555 13.87 11.85 17.40
N ASP A 556 14.33 10.81 18.09
CA ASP A 556 15.47 10.01 17.62
C ASP A 556 15.15 9.32 16.28
N TYR A 557 13.93 8.75 16.14
CA TYR A 557 13.48 8.15 14.89
C TYR A 557 13.35 9.20 13.77
N ARG A 558 12.84 10.40 14.07
CA ARG A 558 12.82 11.52 13.12
C ARG A 558 14.21 11.97 12.69
N LYS A 559 15.21 11.91 13.58
CA LYS A 559 16.62 12.18 13.22
C LYS A 559 17.15 11.08 12.27
N SER A 560 16.87 9.83 12.56
CA SER A 560 17.23 8.71 11.68
C SER A 560 16.53 8.83 10.32
N TRP A 561 15.25 9.19 10.29
CA TRP A 561 14.51 9.47 9.05
C TRP A 561 15.20 10.53 8.20
N ARG A 562 15.61 11.66 8.79
CA ARG A 562 16.35 12.70 8.05
C ARG A 562 17.64 12.17 7.41
N LYS A 563 18.30 11.22 8.05
CA LYS A 563 19.49 10.55 7.49
C LYS A 563 19.15 9.62 6.30
N LEU A 564 17.99 9.01 6.29
CA LEU A 564 17.54 8.23 5.12
C LEU A 564 17.29 9.16 3.92
N VAL A 565 16.65 10.31 4.14
CA VAL A 565 16.45 11.33 3.09
C VAL A 565 17.80 11.89 2.61
N GLU A 566 18.70 12.23 3.52
CA GLU A 566 20.06 12.70 3.21
C GLU A 566 20.82 11.67 2.36
N LEU A 567 20.71 10.37 2.71
CA LEU A 567 21.36 9.29 1.94
C LEU A 567 20.86 9.25 0.49
N VAL A 568 19.55 9.40 0.25
CA VAL A 568 19.00 9.46 -1.11
C VAL A 568 19.56 10.67 -1.87
N GLY A 569 19.70 11.81 -1.21
CA GLY A 569 20.33 13.00 -1.80
C GLY A 569 21.81 12.78 -2.16
N GLU A 570 22.59 12.13 -1.32
CA GLU A 570 24.00 11.82 -1.60
C GLU A 570 24.15 10.79 -2.74
N LEU A 571 23.26 9.77 -2.80
CA LEU A 571 23.20 8.83 -3.92
C LEU A 571 22.91 9.57 -5.24
N HIS A 572 21.90 10.45 -5.26
CA HIS A 572 21.57 11.24 -6.44
C HIS A 572 22.74 12.12 -6.90
N LYS A 573 23.35 12.88 -5.99
CA LYS A 573 24.51 13.73 -6.29
C LYS A 573 25.68 12.95 -6.88
N ALA A 574 25.85 11.71 -6.49
CA ALA A 574 26.90 10.82 -7.01
C ALA A 574 26.52 10.17 -8.36
N GLY A 575 25.33 10.43 -8.89
CA GLY A 575 24.85 9.87 -10.15
C GLY A 575 24.31 8.44 -10.05
N VAL A 576 23.98 7.96 -8.85
CA VAL A 576 23.25 6.70 -8.67
C VAL A 576 21.81 6.88 -9.17
N THR A 577 21.32 5.94 -9.97
CA THR A 577 19.96 5.99 -10.49
C THR A 577 18.96 5.73 -9.37
N VAL A 578 18.00 6.64 -9.19
CA VAL A 578 16.91 6.52 -8.23
C VAL A 578 15.58 6.46 -8.99
N VAL A 579 14.73 5.51 -8.66
CA VAL A 579 13.37 5.35 -9.21
C VAL A 579 12.34 5.54 -8.11
N ALA A 580 11.19 6.15 -8.45
CA ALA A 580 10.12 6.36 -7.48
C ALA A 580 9.28 5.10 -7.32
N GLY A 581 9.20 4.60 -6.09
CA GLY A 581 8.38 3.46 -5.69
C GLY A 581 7.74 3.68 -4.32
N THR A 582 6.55 3.12 -4.09
CA THR A 582 5.80 3.39 -2.86
C THR A 582 5.73 2.21 -1.89
N ASP A 583 5.72 0.97 -2.38
CA ASP A 583 5.35 -0.23 -1.60
C ASP A 583 3.97 -0.11 -0.93
N GLY A 584 3.10 0.71 -1.52
CA GLY A 584 1.80 1.12 -0.99
C GLY A 584 0.65 0.99 -2.00
N GLN A 585 -0.24 1.98 -2.04
CA GLN A 585 -1.46 1.96 -2.85
C GLN A 585 -1.50 3.06 -3.94
N GLY A 586 -0.37 3.51 -4.42
CA GLY A 586 -0.29 4.54 -5.45
C GLY A 586 -0.69 5.95 -5.00
N ILE A 587 -1.53 6.12 -4.00
CA ILE A 587 -1.87 7.44 -3.42
C ILE A 587 -0.65 8.09 -2.75
N GLU A 588 0.33 7.30 -2.39
CA GLU A 588 1.59 7.72 -1.77
C GLU A 588 2.63 8.24 -2.79
N LEU A 589 2.49 7.95 -4.09
CA LEU A 589 3.53 8.22 -5.10
C LEU A 589 3.90 9.71 -5.17
N VAL A 590 2.91 10.59 -5.06
CA VAL A 590 3.20 12.04 -5.10
C VAL A 590 4.02 12.46 -3.88
N ARG A 591 3.80 11.85 -2.71
CA ARG A 591 4.64 12.12 -1.53
C ARG A 591 6.06 11.61 -1.72
N GLU A 592 6.25 10.45 -2.33
CA GLU A 592 7.59 9.94 -2.68
C GLU A 592 8.35 10.93 -3.59
N ILE A 593 7.67 11.49 -4.61
CA ILE A 593 8.24 12.51 -5.49
C ILE A 593 8.59 13.80 -4.72
N GLU A 594 7.73 14.25 -3.79
CA GLU A 594 7.99 15.39 -2.92
C GLU A 594 9.22 15.14 -2.02
N LEU A 595 9.38 13.92 -1.50
CA LEU A 595 10.52 13.55 -0.66
C LEU A 595 11.85 13.58 -1.44
N TYR A 596 11.83 13.29 -2.74
CA TYR A 596 13.03 13.46 -3.57
C TYR A 596 13.42 14.93 -3.70
N LYS A 597 12.44 15.83 -3.83
CA LYS A 597 12.73 17.27 -3.76
C LYS A 597 13.34 17.67 -2.41
N GLU A 598 12.84 17.12 -1.31
CA GLU A 598 13.42 17.33 0.02
C GLU A 598 14.85 16.76 0.13
N ALA A 599 15.15 15.66 -0.58
CA ALA A 599 16.49 15.07 -0.70
C ALA A 599 17.45 15.88 -1.59
N GLY A 600 16.97 16.93 -2.27
CA GLY A 600 17.79 17.83 -3.07
C GLY A 600 17.68 17.67 -4.59
N PHE A 601 16.75 16.87 -5.09
CA PHE A 601 16.40 16.83 -6.52
C PHE A 601 15.70 18.14 -6.92
N THR A 602 15.88 18.57 -8.13
CA THR A 602 15.00 19.58 -8.74
C THR A 602 13.60 18.97 -8.95
N PRO A 603 12.52 19.78 -9.05
CA PRO A 603 11.18 19.25 -9.37
C PRO A 603 11.15 18.41 -10.65
N ALA A 604 11.95 18.77 -11.65
CA ALA A 604 12.05 18.02 -12.89
C ALA A 604 12.72 16.64 -12.70
N GLU A 605 13.83 16.57 -11.97
CA GLU A 605 14.53 15.31 -11.66
C GLU A 605 13.66 14.39 -10.80
N ALA A 606 12.96 14.95 -9.81
CA ALA A 606 12.03 14.18 -8.98
C ALA A 606 10.90 13.56 -9.83
N LEU A 607 10.34 14.32 -10.78
CA LEU A 607 9.32 13.80 -11.69
C LEU A 607 9.89 12.85 -12.74
N GLN A 608 11.13 13.03 -13.20
CA GLN A 608 11.81 12.06 -14.07
C GLN A 608 11.95 10.70 -13.38
N ALA A 609 12.20 10.65 -12.07
CA ALA A 609 12.27 9.40 -11.28
C ALA A 609 10.94 8.63 -11.23
N ALA A 610 9.82 9.28 -11.55
CA ALA A 610 8.48 8.69 -11.65
C ALA A 610 7.93 8.69 -13.09
N THR A 611 8.77 8.83 -14.11
CA THR A 611 8.35 8.85 -15.53
C THR A 611 9.39 8.18 -16.43
N ILE A 612 10.35 8.95 -16.95
CA ILE A 612 11.31 8.44 -17.96
C ILE A 612 12.40 7.53 -17.36
N VAL A 613 12.78 7.71 -16.10
CA VAL A 613 13.85 6.90 -15.48
C VAL A 613 13.40 5.43 -15.32
N PRO A 614 12.21 5.12 -14.72
CA PRO A 614 11.73 3.75 -14.68
C PRO A 614 11.43 3.16 -16.07
N ALA A 615 10.97 3.97 -17.03
CA ALA A 615 10.80 3.51 -18.42
C ALA A 615 12.14 3.07 -19.04
N LYS A 616 13.25 3.78 -18.75
CA LYS A 616 14.61 3.36 -19.14
C LYS A 616 15.06 2.10 -18.41
N MET A 617 14.76 1.98 -17.11
CA MET A 617 15.09 0.80 -16.30
C MET A 617 14.52 -0.50 -16.91
N VAL A 618 13.29 -0.45 -17.41
CA VAL A 618 12.65 -1.62 -18.04
C VAL A 618 12.82 -1.71 -19.55
N GLY A 619 13.57 -0.77 -20.18
CA GLY A 619 13.80 -0.73 -21.63
C GLY A 619 12.60 -0.25 -22.47
N ALA A 620 11.62 0.43 -21.86
CA ALA A 620 10.40 0.93 -22.50
C ALA A 620 10.48 2.41 -22.94
N ASP A 621 11.59 3.09 -22.68
CA ASP A 621 11.77 4.53 -22.88
C ASP A 621 11.57 5.02 -24.34
N LYS A 622 11.77 4.15 -25.32
CA LYS A 622 11.46 4.46 -26.73
C LYS A 622 9.97 4.48 -27.02
N ARG A 623 9.17 3.85 -26.18
CA ARG A 623 7.73 3.66 -26.36
C ARG A 623 6.90 4.55 -25.43
N THR A 624 7.30 4.73 -24.18
CA THR A 624 6.56 5.46 -23.13
C THR A 624 7.49 6.27 -22.22
N GLY A 625 7.01 6.82 -21.11
CA GLY A 625 7.78 7.55 -20.09
C GLY A 625 8.07 9.01 -20.43
N SER A 626 7.77 9.51 -21.65
CA SER A 626 7.85 10.93 -22.01
C SER A 626 6.85 11.28 -23.09
N ILE A 627 6.51 12.58 -23.19
CA ILE A 627 5.58 13.12 -24.20
C ILE A 627 6.39 13.53 -25.43
N ALA A 628 6.57 12.59 -26.36
CA ALA A 628 7.30 12.83 -27.61
C ALA A 628 6.51 12.24 -28.80
N VAL A 629 6.59 12.90 -29.96
CA VAL A 629 5.87 12.45 -31.17
C VAL A 629 6.23 11.02 -31.52
N GLY A 630 5.21 10.20 -31.74
CA GLY A 630 5.32 8.76 -32.05
C GLY A 630 5.28 7.82 -30.86
N LYS A 631 5.48 8.30 -29.63
CA LYS A 631 5.33 7.49 -28.41
C LYS A 631 3.86 7.21 -28.13
N GLU A 632 3.61 6.23 -27.29
CA GLU A 632 2.29 5.89 -26.79
C GLU A 632 1.70 7.04 -25.98
N ALA A 633 0.39 7.17 -26.04
CA ALA A 633 -0.33 8.25 -25.38
C ALA A 633 -0.66 7.87 -23.95
N ASP A 634 0.36 7.81 -23.11
CA ASP A 634 0.22 7.70 -21.65
C ASP A 634 0.53 9.05 -21.04
N VAL A 635 -0.50 9.82 -20.71
CA VAL A 635 -0.35 11.18 -20.17
C VAL A 635 -1.39 11.48 -19.09
N VAL A 636 -1.02 12.39 -18.18
CA VAL A 636 -1.90 12.85 -17.12
C VAL A 636 -2.00 14.38 -17.17
N LEU A 637 -3.21 14.88 -17.30
CA LEU A 637 -3.52 16.31 -17.10
C LEU A 637 -3.87 16.52 -15.63
N VAL A 638 -3.15 17.40 -14.96
CA VAL A 638 -3.39 17.77 -13.56
C VAL A 638 -3.71 19.24 -13.42
N ASP A 639 -4.52 19.58 -12.42
CA ASP A 639 -4.91 20.94 -12.11
C ASP A 639 -3.84 21.64 -11.27
N GLY A 640 -3.14 22.59 -11.85
CA GLY A 640 -2.08 23.38 -11.22
C GLY A 640 -0.74 23.33 -11.91
N ASP A 641 0.22 24.07 -11.34
CA ASP A 641 1.59 24.27 -11.84
C ASP A 641 2.56 23.30 -11.14
N VAL A 642 2.81 22.15 -11.77
CA VAL A 642 3.69 21.09 -11.24
C VAL A 642 5.14 21.56 -11.11
N ALA A 643 5.59 22.51 -11.90
CA ALA A 643 6.96 23.03 -11.81
C ALA A 643 7.23 23.69 -10.46
N ASN A 644 6.22 24.32 -9.87
CA ASN A 644 6.32 25.01 -8.59
C ASN A 644 5.71 24.23 -7.43
N ASP A 645 4.70 23.38 -7.70
CA ASP A 645 3.97 22.57 -6.72
C ASP A 645 3.82 21.12 -7.20
N LEU A 646 4.72 20.24 -6.78
CA LEU A 646 4.62 18.80 -7.07
C LEU A 646 3.34 18.18 -6.50
N GLY A 647 2.76 18.76 -5.44
CA GLY A 647 1.48 18.34 -4.86
C GLY A 647 0.31 18.44 -5.85
N ALA A 648 0.42 19.28 -6.89
CA ALA A 648 -0.56 19.37 -7.98
C ALA A 648 -0.78 18.04 -8.69
N LEU A 649 0.19 17.14 -8.70
CA LEU A 649 0.07 15.80 -9.29
C LEU A 649 -1.09 14.99 -8.69
N ARG A 650 -1.53 15.27 -7.45
CA ARG A 650 -2.69 14.63 -6.82
C ARG A 650 -4.01 15.06 -7.47
N ARG A 651 -4.05 16.23 -8.12
CA ARG A 651 -5.28 16.82 -8.69
C ARG A 651 -5.49 16.39 -10.14
N VAL A 652 -5.55 15.08 -10.36
CA VAL A 652 -5.76 14.47 -11.68
C VAL A 652 -7.09 14.92 -12.28
N VAL A 653 -7.04 15.48 -13.50
CA VAL A 653 -8.21 15.93 -14.28
C VAL A 653 -8.54 14.90 -15.37
N THR A 654 -7.53 14.43 -16.10
CA THR A 654 -7.69 13.46 -17.17
C THR A 654 -6.51 12.51 -17.17
N VAL A 655 -6.77 11.24 -17.31
CA VAL A 655 -5.76 10.21 -17.59
C VAL A 655 -5.94 9.72 -19.01
N VAL A 656 -4.87 9.65 -19.77
CA VAL A 656 -4.86 8.91 -21.03
C VAL A 656 -3.91 7.74 -20.85
N SER A 657 -4.38 6.53 -21.12
CA SER A 657 -3.58 5.32 -21.10
C SER A 657 -3.99 4.40 -22.24
N ASP A 658 -3.04 3.83 -22.96
CA ASP A 658 -3.29 3.05 -24.19
C ASP A 658 -4.20 3.81 -25.20
N GLY A 659 -4.20 5.14 -25.16
CA GLY A 659 -5.03 6.01 -25.98
C GLY A 659 -6.48 6.19 -25.49
N TYR A 660 -6.91 5.54 -24.41
CA TYR A 660 -8.20 5.78 -23.79
C TYR A 660 -8.16 7.05 -22.95
N VAL A 661 -9.07 7.98 -23.21
CA VAL A 661 -9.20 9.25 -22.48
C VAL A 661 -10.22 9.11 -21.38
N MET A 662 -9.76 9.15 -20.14
CA MET A 662 -10.55 8.87 -18.94
C MET A 662 -10.68 10.12 -18.07
N ASP A 663 -11.89 10.39 -17.61
CA ASP A 663 -12.17 11.48 -16.68
C ASP A 663 -11.66 11.16 -15.27
N GLY A 664 -10.90 12.07 -14.66
CA GLY A 664 -10.28 11.87 -13.36
C GLY A 664 -11.29 11.78 -12.21
N ASP A 665 -12.42 12.52 -12.26
CA ASP A 665 -13.47 12.43 -11.23
C ASP A 665 -14.19 11.08 -11.32
N ALA A 666 -14.47 10.58 -12.53
CA ALA A 666 -15.06 9.27 -12.73
C ALA A 666 -14.14 8.13 -12.26
N LEU A 667 -12.81 8.25 -12.49
CA LEU A 667 -11.84 7.30 -11.98
C LEU A 667 -11.79 7.29 -10.45
N ARG A 668 -11.74 8.47 -9.81
CA ARG A 668 -11.80 8.59 -8.34
C ARG A 668 -13.07 7.97 -7.76
N GLN A 669 -14.21 8.24 -8.38
CA GLN A 669 -15.47 7.63 -7.96
C GLN A 669 -15.44 6.10 -8.09
N ALA A 670 -14.87 5.57 -9.16
CA ALA A 670 -14.69 4.12 -9.35
C ALA A 670 -13.75 3.50 -8.30
N ALA A 671 -12.75 4.26 -7.87
CA ALA A 671 -11.82 3.91 -6.79
C ALA A 671 -12.42 4.13 -5.38
N GLY A 672 -13.68 4.54 -5.24
CA GLY A 672 -14.36 4.76 -3.96
C GLY A 672 -14.01 6.07 -3.26
N MET A 673 -13.37 7.00 -3.95
CA MET A 673 -13.08 8.33 -3.41
C MET A 673 -14.30 9.25 -3.59
N SER A 674 -14.66 10.01 -2.55
CA SER A 674 -15.82 10.92 -2.56
C SER A 674 -15.52 12.34 -3.06
N GLY A 675 -14.24 12.63 -3.39
CA GLY A 675 -13.82 13.97 -3.82
C GLY A 675 -12.40 14.02 -4.38
N LYS A 676 -11.90 15.23 -4.58
CA LYS A 676 -10.54 15.51 -5.03
C LYS A 676 -9.59 15.64 -3.84
N PRO A 677 -8.37 15.13 -3.91
CA PRO A 677 -7.33 15.41 -2.91
C PRO A 677 -7.04 16.92 -2.82
N LYS A 678 -6.71 17.36 -1.60
CA LYS A 678 -6.44 18.78 -1.30
C LYS A 678 -5.02 19.19 -1.72
#